data_f8f25e3e32bac0fa2b51bb1d1cf2629f
#
_entry.id   f8f25e3e32bac0fa2b51bb1d1cf2629f
#
_cell.length_a   1.000
_cell.length_b   1.000
_cell.length_c   1.000
_cell.angle_alpha   90.00
_cell.angle_beta   90.00
_cell.angle_gamma   90.00
#
_symmetry.space_group_name_H-M   'P 1'
#
loop_
_entity.id
_entity.type
_entity.pdbx_description
1 polymer ?
#
loop_
_entity_poly.entity_id
_entity_poly.type
_entity_poly.pdbx_seq_one_letter_code
_entity_poly.pdbx_strand_id
1 'polypeptide(L)'
;MNIRLTAAGAALAACTTICAGNGTASLATDSISHNDSIHRESSLGEVAVVARRAGTTRMGGAVNGFNLNREELFRAACCNLGESFTTNPAVDVSYNDATTGARQIKLLGLAGTYVQMMTENMPNFRGAAAPYALGYVPGPWMKGIQVSKGAASVKNGYEAITGQINVDYKKPEDEEGIEVNLFGDTKSRIEANADANLHINKQLSTEVLMHYENSFENHDDNGDGFYDKPKVEQYNLQNRWLWAGENYIFHGGIGALKEHRNGGQTGHRGNDGAELFRIGLDTERYEAYMKHAFIIDRHKGTNIALMASGSMHMLDAGYGHKTYDVNEKNVYASLVFETNFTKMHNLSAGLSLNHDYLGQTVRMVNDKEASPVRMNEKETVPGIYAQYTFNLDHRLTAMAGIRADHSSVYGTFVTPRLHLKYMPTDILTLRLSAGKGYRTPHALAENNYLLASGRRLVIDDLEQEEAWNYGASAALNIPLLGETLKLNAEYYYTRFMAQAVTDYDTDPGVIHIGNLNGKSYSHTLQIDATYPIFKGMTLTAAYRLNDVKATYGGRLLEKPLTSKYKGLITASYKTPLDLWQFDATLQLNGGGRMPDPYELPDGTMSWNKRFGSYEQLSAQITRWFRHWSVYVGGENLTGFTQKTSIYGADNPWGTGFEPTLVWGPVHGRMFYAGVRINIGRM
;
A
#
# COMPACT_ATOMS: atom_id res chain seq x y z
N MET A 1 -9.02 -19.57 31.92
CA MET A 1 -7.68 -19.37 31.36
C MET A 1 -7.11 -20.72 30.96
N ASN A 2 -7.65 -21.43 29.95
CA ASN A 2 -7.11 -22.74 29.48
C ASN A 2 -7.83 -23.27 28.22
N ILE A 3 -8.02 -22.45 27.19
CA ILE A 3 -8.55 -22.92 25.87
C ILE A 3 -7.81 -22.27 24.68
N ARG A 4 -6.81 -21.41 24.90
CA ARG A 4 -6.15 -20.67 23.80
C ARG A 4 -4.86 -21.29 23.22
N LEU A 5 -4.42 -22.46 23.70
CA LEU A 5 -3.16 -23.08 23.22
C LEU A 5 -3.35 -24.28 22.27
N THR A 6 -4.55 -24.74 21.99
CA THR A 6 -4.78 -25.96 21.19
C THR A 6 -4.91 -25.74 19.68
N ALA A 7 -5.18 -24.53 19.22
CA ALA A 7 -5.33 -24.27 17.79
C ALA A 7 -3.99 -24.08 17.02
N ALA A 8 -2.96 -23.55 17.69
CA ALA A 8 -1.63 -23.37 17.07
C ALA A 8 -0.81 -24.68 16.99
N GLY A 9 -1.05 -25.60 17.91
CA GLY A 9 -0.37 -26.90 17.94
C GLY A 9 -0.86 -27.90 16.87
N ALA A 10 -2.11 -27.79 16.45
CA ALA A 10 -2.68 -28.69 15.45
C ALA A 10 -2.23 -28.41 14.02
N ALA A 11 -1.86 -27.17 13.68
CA ALA A 11 -1.35 -26.82 12.35
C ALA A 11 0.10 -27.29 12.13
N LEU A 12 0.92 -27.38 13.18
CA LEU A 12 2.30 -27.88 13.08
C LEU A 12 2.37 -29.42 13.01
N ALA A 13 1.40 -30.13 13.57
CA ALA A 13 1.38 -31.60 13.55
C ALA A 13 0.95 -32.20 12.21
N ALA A 14 0.25 -31.45 11.36
CA ALA A 14 -0.18 -31.88 10.02
C ALA A 14 0.95 -31.85 8.97
N CYS A 15 2.01 -31.08 9.19
CA CYS A 15 3.15 -30.97 8.25
C CYS A 15 4.22 -32.06 8.41
N THR A 16 4.21 -32.86 9.49
CA THR A 16 5.28 -33.83 9.76
C THR A 16 4.98 -35.27 9.31
N THR A 17 3.80 -35.54 8.73
CA THR A 17 3.40 -36.93 8.40
C THR A 17 3.39 -37.26 6.89
N ILE A 18 3.84 -36.37 6.01
CA ILE A 18 3.78 -36.60 4.53
C ILE A 18 5.16 -36.82 3.89
N CYS A 19 6.25 -36.91 4.65
CA CYS A 19 7.57 -37.18 4.09
C CYS A 19 8.07 -38.61 4.38
N ALA A 20 7.35 -39.63 3.94
CA ALA A 20 7.91 -40.99 3.82
C ALA A 20 7.14 -41.81 2.76
N GLY A 21 7.66 -41.83 1.54
CA GLY A 21 7.16 -42.69 0.47
C GLY A 21 8.16 -42.73 -0.68
N ASN A 22 9.14 -43.64 -0.57
CA ASN A 22 10.07 -44.01 -1.65
C ASN A 22 9.35 -44.63 -2.84
N GLY A 23 9.67 -44.12 -4.03
CA GLY A 23 9.28 -44.80 -5.28
C GLY A 23 10.20 -44.41 -6.42
N THR A 24 11.19 -45.27 -6.69
CA THR A 24 12.07 -45.24 -7.85
C THR A 24 11.32 -45.59 -9.12
N ALA A 25 11.46 -44.78 -10.20
CA ALA A 25 11.31 -45.27 -11.57
C ALA A 25 11.95 -44.28 -12.56
N SER A 26 12.94 -44.68 -13.14
CA SER A 26 13.52 -44.91 -14.49
C SER A 26 13.26 -43.83 -15.54
N LEU A 27 14.40 -43.42 -16.12
CA LEU A 27 14.62 -42.65 -17.34
C LEU A 27 13.88 -43.18 -18.55
N ALA A 28 13.22 -42.30 -19.29
CA ALA A 28 13.06 -42.42 -20.72
C ALA A 28 13.09 -41.04 -21.36
N THR A 29 14.14 -40.78 -22.11
CA THR A 29 14.31 -39.68 -23.06
C THR A 29 13.29 -39.78 -24.16
N ASP A 30 12.53 -38.72 -24.41
CA ASP A 30 12.17 -38.32 -25.77
C ASP A 30 11.90 -36.81 -25.85
N SER A 31 12.67 -36.20 -26.71
CA SER A 31 12.61 -34.82 -27.12
C SER A 31 11.40 -34.60 -28.04
N ILE A 32 10.42 -33.83 -27.64
CA ILE A 32 9.55 -33.07 -28.55
C ILE A 32 9.27 -31.72 -27.94
N SER A 33 9.83 -30.70 -28.59
CA SER A 33 9.49 -29.31 -28.39
C SER A 33 8.02 -29.06 -28.70
N HIS A 34 7.24 -28.66 -27.72
CA HIS A 34 6.05 -27.82 -27.93
C HIS A 34 5.89 -26.91 -26.74
N ASN A 35 6.44 -25.74 -26.93
CA ASN A 35 6.23 -24.57 -26.09
C ASN A 35 4.86 -23.98 -26.46
N ASP A 36 3.81 -24.44 -25.81
CA ASP A 36 2.52 -23.77 -25.75
C ASP A 36 1.88 -23.98 -24.39
N SER A 37 2.57 -23.46 -23.38
CA SER A 37 1.90 -23.12 -22.12
C SER A 37 1.08 -21.86 -22.38
N ILE A 38 -0.17 -22.03 -22.75
CA ILE A 38 -1.16 -20.97 -22.81
C ILE A 38 -1.46 -20.56 -21.35
N HIS A 39 -0.61 -19.72 -20.79
CA HIS A 39 -0.96 -18.91 -19.63
C HIS A 39 -1.90 -17.79 -20.10
N ARG A 40 -3.15 -18.12 -20.35
CA ARG A 40 -4.21 -17.14 -20.43
C ARG A 40 -4.74 -16.93 -19.02
N GLU A 41 -4.11 -16.02 -18.30
CA GLU A 41 -4.84 -15.31 -17.28
C GLU A 41 -5.99 -14.59 -17.97
N SER A 42 -7.21 -15.10 -17.86
CA SER A 42 -8.40 -14.28 -18.05
C SER A 42 -8.48 -13.36 -16.83
N SER A 43 -7.66 -12.32 -16.82
CA SER A 43 -7.78 -11.28 -15.81
C SER A 43 -9.13 -10.62 -16.03
N LEU A 44 -9.92 -10.62 -15.01
CA LEU A 44 -11.03 -9.71 -14.83
C LEU A 44 -10.45 -8.29 -14.67
N GLY A 45 -10.09 -7.66 -15.75
CA GLY A 45 -9.46 -6.36 -15.84
C GLY A 45 -8.05 -6.44 -16.44
N GLU A 46 -7.90 -5.87 -17.63
CA GLU A 46 -6.68 -5.60 -18.39
C GLU A 46 -5.47 -6.53 -18.14
N VAL A 47 -5.37 -7.56 -18.98
CA VAL A 47 -4.13 -8.33 -19.12
C VAL A 47 -3.11 -7.48 -19.84
N ALA A 48 -2.10 -7.02 -19.15
CA ALA A 48 -0.84 -6.68 -19.79
C ALA A 48 -0.10 -7.99 -20.06
N VAL A 49 0.12 -8.35 -21.32
CA VAL A 49 1.12 -9.36 -21.69
C VAL A 49 2.47 -8.79 -21.27
N VAL A 50 2.96 -9.22 -20.12
CA VAL A 50 4.29 -8.83 -19.63
C VAL A 50 5.29 -9.70 -20.38
N ALA A 51 5.84 -9.19 -21.49
CA ALA A 51 7.14 -9.66 -21.93
C ALA A 51 8.12 -9.41 -20.75
N ARG A 52 8.96 -10.39 -20.40
CA ARG A 52 10.00 -10.27 -19.36
C ARG A 52 10.91 -9.07 -19.70
N ARG A 53 10.54 -7.90 -19.21
CA ARG A 53 11.35 -6.68 -19.25
C ARG A 53 11.54 -6.22 -17.82
N ALA A 54 12.80 -6.15 -17.39
CA ALA A 54 13.18 -5.62 -16.09
C ALA A 54 12.61 -4.21 -15.86
N GLY A 55 12.09 -3.95 -14.67
CA GLY A 55 11.70 -2.63 -14.21
C GLY A 55 10.19 -2.35 -14.19
N THR A 56 9.87 -1.12 -13.83
CA THR A 56 8.51 -0.59 -13.81
C THR A 56 7.93 -0.60 -15.23
N THR A 57 6.82 -1.31 -15.44
CA THR A 57 6.12 -1.36 -16.73
C THR A 57 4.81 -0.59 -16.66
N ARG A 58 4.52 0.23 -17.70
CA ARG A 58 3.24 0.93 -17.82
C ARG A 58 2.13 -0.04 -18.19
N MET A 59 0.95 0.19 -17.61
CA MET A 59 -0.25 -0.56 -17.98
C MET A 59 -0.59 -0.33 -19.44
N GLY A 60 -0.93 -1.40 -20.15
CA GLY A 60 -1.24 -1.36 -21.59
C GLY A 60 -2.58 -0.73 -21.93
N GLY A 61 -3.51 -0.69 -21.00
CA GLY A 61 -4.88 -0.27 -21.20
C GLY A 61 -5.13 1.24 -21.19
N ALA A 62 -6.43 1.62 -21.11
CA ALA A 62 -6.88 3.00 -21.07
C ALA A 62 -6.60 3.68 -19.73
N VAL A 63 -6.64 2.94 -18.63
CA VAL A 63 -6.31 3.44 -17.30
C VAL A 63 -4.81 3.77 -17.23
N ASN A 64 -4.47 4.94 -16.72
CA ASN A 64 -3.08 5.31 -16.53
C ASN A 64 -2.51 4.69 -15.26
N GLY A 65 -1.46 3.92 -15.39
CA GLY A 65 -0.84 3.24 -14.26
C GLY A 65 0.43 2.49 -14.65
N PHE A 66 1.01 1.81 -13.69
CA PHE A 66 2.22 1.03 -13.85
C PHE A 66 2.19 -0.21 -12.94
N ASN A 67 2.98 -1.21 -13.32
CA ASN A 67 3.21 -2.42 -12.53
C ASN A 67 4.65 -2.39 -12.03
N LEU A 68 4.84 -2.61 -10.74
CA LEU A 68 6.10 -2.96 -10.11
C LEU A 68 6.18 -4.48 -10.09
N ASN A 69 7.09 -5.04 -10.86
CA ASN A 69 7.32 -6.48 -10.86
C ASN A 69 8.32 -6.87 -9.76
N ARG A 70 8.54 -8.17 -9.58
CA ARG A 70 9.47 -8.70 -8.59
C ARG A 70 10.90 -8.20 -8.75
N GLU A 71 11.36 -7.97 -9.99
CA GLU A 71 12.71 -7.43 -10.23
C GLU A 71 12.86 -5.99 -9.74
N GLU A 72 11.81 -5.17 -9.88
CA GLU A 72 11.79 -3.82 -9.32
C GLU A 72 11.79 -3.85 -7.79
N LEU A 73 10.99 -4.75 -7.20
CA LEU A 73 10.91 -4.93 -5.75
C LEU A 73 12.24 -5.39 -5.14
N PHE A 74 13.10 -6.05 -5.92
CA PHE A 74 14.43 -6.51 -5.45
C PHE A 74 15.53 -5.44 -5.52
N ARG A 75 15.28 -4.25 -6.09
CA ARG A 75 16.26 -3.15 -6.16
C ARG A 75 16.54 -2.48 -4.82
N ALA A 76 15.63 -2.63 -3.86
CA ALA A 76 15.81 -2.26 -2.47
C ALA A 76 15.41 -3.45 -1.59
N ALA A 77 15.82 -3.48 -0.34
CA ALA A 77 15.29 -4.46 0.60
C ALA A 77 13.84 -4.08 0.91
N CYS A 78 12.90 -4.69 0.17
CA CYS A 78 11.48 -4.51 0.40
C CYS A 78 11.04 -5.48 1.48
N CYS A 79 11.11 -5.07 2.73
CA CYS A 79 10.66 -5.88 3.86
C CYS A 79 9.13 -5.90 3.95
N ASN A 80 8.49 -4.79 3.56
CA ASN A 80 7.03 -4.66 3.56
C ASN A 80 6.54 -3.75 2.41
N LEU A 81 5.23 -3.67 2.24
CA LEU A 81 4.60 -2.87 1.18
C LEU A 81 5.02 -1.39 1.22
N GLY A 82 5.19 -0.80 2.41
CA GLY A 82 5.61 0.60 2.54
C GLY A 82 6.99 0.86 1.94
N GLU A 83 7.92 -0.05 2.12
CA GLU A 83 9.31 0.07 1.62
C GLU A 83 9.41 -0.19 0.11
N SER A 84 8.40 -0.85 -0.49
CA SER A 84 8.37 -1.20 -1.92
C SER A 84 8.33 -0.01 -2.87
N PHE A 85 7.98 1.17 -2.39
CA PHE A 85 7.86 2.38 -3.21
C PHE A 85 9.09 3.29 -3.18
N THR A 86 10.15 2.89 -2.49
CA THR A 86 11.37 3.72 -2.33
C THR A 86 12.01 4.11 -3.66
N THR A 87 11.96 3.23 -4.67
CA THR A 87 12.52 3.45 -6.01
C THR A 87 11.51 4.04 -6.99
N ASN A 88 10.26 4.30 -6.57
CA ASN A 88 9.18 4.75 -7.44
C ASN A 88 8.85 6.23 -7.23
N PRO A 89 8.82 7.07 -8.30
CA PRO A 89 8.57 8.51 -8.16
C PRO A 89 7.11 8.86 -7.94
N ALA A 90 6.17 7.94 -8.22
CA ALA A 90 4.74 8.23 -8.26
C ALA A 90 4.05 8.12 -6.91
N VAL A 91 4.61 7.30 -6.02
CA VAL A 91 4.03 6.99 -4.70
C VAL A 91 4.99 7.47 -3.62
N ASP A 92 4.48 8.21 -2.66
CA ASP A 92 5.21 8.55 -1.44
C ASP A 92 4.71 7.71 -0.29
N VAL A 93 5.62 7.34 0.60
CA VAL A 93 5.30 6.76 1.89
C VAL A 93 5.87 7.66 2.98
N SER A 94 5.06 8.00 3.96
CA SER A 94 5.47 8.83 5.10
C SER A 94 4.91 8.27 6.40
N TYR A 95 5.60 8.52 7.49
CA TYR A 95 5.05 8.30 8.83
C TYR A 95 3.93 9.32 9.10
N ASN A 96 2.91 8.90 9.82
CA ASN A 96 1.82 9.77 10.29
C ASN A 96 2.17 10.42 11.63
N ASP A 97 2.96 9.72 12.43
CA ASP A 97 3.46 10.16 13.72
C ASP A 97 4.83 9.53 14.02
N ALA A 98 5.51 10.05 15.04
CA ALA A 98 6.84 9.62 15.45
C ALA A 98 6.85 8.46 16.46
N THR A 99 5.69 7.97 16.92
CA THR A 99 5.63 7.09 18.09
C THR A 99 4.95 5.74 17.85
N THR A 100 3.93 5.68 16.99
CA THR A 100 3.16 4.45 16.74
C THR A 100 3.68 3.63 15.57
N GLY A 101 4.47 4.25 14.69
CA GLY A 101 4.92 3.66 13.43
C GLY A 101 3.82 3.60 12.35
N ALA A 102 2.70 4.30 12.56
CA ALA A 102 1.66 4.45 11.54
C ALA A 102 2.23 5.12 10.30
N ARG A 103 1.87 4.58 9.12
CA ARG A 103 2.35 5.08 7.82
C ARG A 103 1.20 5.29 6.86
N GLN A 104 1.38 6.19 5.91
CA GLN A 104 0.45 6.38 4.82
C GLN A 104 1.15 6.43 3.48
N ILE A 105 0.46 5.94 2.46
CA ILE A 105 0.78 6.21 1.07
C ILE A 105 0.21 7.58 0.70
N LYS A 106 0.96 8.37 -0.06
CA LYS A 106 0.45 9.59 -0.70
C LYS A 106 0.51 9.41 -2.21
N LEU A 107 -0.63 9.60 -2.87
CA LEU A 107 -0.74 9.54 -4.32
C LEU A 107 -1.37 10.85 -4.82
N LEU A 108 -0.78 11.45 -5.86
CA LEU A 108 -1.19 12.76 -6.38
C LEU A 108 -1.20 13.88 -5.30
N GLY A 109 -0.26 13.82 -4.36
CA GLY A 109 -0.12 14.79 -3.27
C GLY A 109 -1.16 14.65 -2.13
N LEU A 110 -2.07 13.68 -2.22
CA LEU A 110 -3.17 13.47 -1.27
C LEU A 110 -2.91 12.26 -0.36
N ALA A 111 -3.60 12.22 0.78
CA ALA A 111 -3.44 11.20 1.80
C ALA A 111 -3.85 9.80 1.30
N GLY A 112 -3.32 8.77 1.95
CA GLY A 112 -3.54 7.37 1.60
C GLY A 112 -4.99 6.90 1.71
N THR A 113 -5.78 7.55 2.53
CA THR A 113 -7.22 7.30 2.65
C THR A 113 -8.01 7.52 1.34
N TYR A 114 -7.45 8.31 0.39
CA TYR A 114 -8.03 8.52 -0.95
C TYR A 114 -7.52 7.52 -2.01
N VAL A 115 -6.62 6.63 -1.63
CA VAL A 115 -6.12 5.53 -2.46
C VAL A 115 -6.85 4.26 -2.06
N GLN A 116 -7.55 3.64 -3.00
CA GLN A 116 -8.18 2.36 -2.74
C GLN A 116 -7.11 1.26 -2.67
N MET A 117 -6.92 0.70 -1.48
CA MET A 117 -6.02 -0.44 -1.27
C MET A 117 -6.74 -1.73 -1.62
N MET A 118 -6.08 -2.58 -2.35
CA MET A 118 -6.60 -3.87 -2.79
C MET A 118 -5.56 -4.98 -2.65
N THR A 119 -6.03 -6.17 -2.42
CA THR A 119 -5.26 -7.41 -2.54
C THR A 119 -6.00 -8.32 -3.50
N GLU A 120 -5.31 -8.81 -4.52
CA GLU A 120 -5.92 -9.69 -5.52
C GLU A 120 -7.19 -9.09 -6.18
N ASN A 121 -7.21 -7.79 -6.46
CA ASN A 121 -8.33 -7.03 -7.02
C ASN A 121 -9.59 -6.98 -6.13
N MET A 122 -9.47 -7.20 -4.83
CA MET A 122 -10.53 -7.02 -3.86
C MET A 122 -10.12 -5.95 -2.84
N PRO A 123 -11.04 -5.04 -2.44
CA PRO A 123 -10.75 -4.05 -1.39
C PRO A 123 -10.24 -4.71 -0.11
N ASN A 124 -9.19 -4.14 0.47
CA ASN A 124 -8.58 -4.62 1.70
C ASN A 124 -7.98 -3.44 2.50
N PHE A 125 -7.66 -3.65 3.78
CA PHE A 125 -6.99 -2.69 4.66
C PHE A 125 -7.71 -1.34 4.79
N ARG A 126 -8.99 -1.39 5.13
CA ARG A 126 -9.83 -0.23 5.44
C ARG A 126 -9.81 0.10 6.94
N GLY A 127 -10.46 1.19 7.35
CA GLY A 127 -10.75 1.54 8.73
C GLY A 127 -9.53 1.52 9.64
N ALA A 128 -9.61 0.78 10.74
CA ALA A 128 -8.57 0.70 11.77
C ALA A 128 -7.29 0.00 11.30
N ALA A 129 -7.38 -0.86 10.29
CA ALA A 129 -6.20 -1.47 9.67
C ALA A 129 -5.35 -0.47 8.86
N ALA A 130 -5.97 0.58 8.30
CA ALA A 130 -5.33 1.45 7.32
C ALA A 130 -4.02 2.13 7.79
N PRO A 131 -3.87 2.64 9.03
CA PRO A 131 -2.64 3.29 9.50
C PRO A 131 -1.43 2.35 9.55
N TYR A 132 -1.65 1.05 9.72
CA TYR A 132 -0.60 0.06 9.93
C TYR A 132 -0.46 -0.95 8.77
N ALA A 133 -1.39 -0.94 7.82
CA ALA A 133 -1.53 -1.91 6.73
C ALA A 133 -0.28 -2.08 5.87
N LEU A 134 0.52 -1.02 5.71
CA LEU A 134 1.76 -1.08 4.94
C LEU A 134 2.81 -2.01 5.56
N GLY A 135 2.76 -2.23 6.88
CA GLY A 135 3.56 -3.20 7.60
C GLY A 135 3.00 -4.63 7.55
N TYR A 136 1.71 -4.80 7.29
CA TYR A 136 1.06 -6.12 7.31
C TYR A 136 1.32 -6.97 6.07
N VAL A 137 1.86 -6.39 5.02
CA VAL A 137 2.15 -7.07 3.74
C VAL A 137 3.64 -7.29 3.62
N PRO A 138 4.15 -8.51 3.85
CA PRO A 138 5.56 -8.83 3.72
C PRO A 138 6.04 -8.69 2.28
N GLY A 139 7.20 -8.05 2.08
CA GLY A 139 7.79 -7.83 0.77
C GLY A 139 8.01 -9.11 -0.04
N PRO A 140 8.61 -10.16 0.55
CA PRO A 140 8.84 -11.43 -0.13
C PRO A 140 7.58 -12.18 -0.59
N TRP A 141 6.39 -11.85 -0.04
CA TRP A 141 5.12 -12.44 -0.48
C TRP A 141 4.61 -11.85 -1.79
N MET A 142 5.06 -10.64 -2.16
CA MET A 142 4.57 -9.92 -3.32
C MET A 142 5.19 -10.45 -4.62
N LYS A 143 4.33 -10.81 -5.57
CA LYS A 143 4.68 -11.07 -6.97
C LYS A 143 4.80 -9.75 -7.74
N GLY A 144 3.95 -8.79 -7.40
CA GLY A 144 3.95 -7.46 -7.97
C GLY A 144 2.95 -6.51 -7.33
N ILE A 145 3.05 -5.25 -7.69
CA ILE A 145 2.14 -4.19 -7.25
C ILE A 145 1.66 -3.44 -8.49
N GLN A 146 0.35 -3.31 -8.64
CA GLN A 146 -0.26 -2.50 -9.68
C GLN A 146 -0.72 -1.17 -9.09
N VAL A 147 -0.31 -0.08 -9.68
CA VAL A 147 -0.69 1.28 -9.28
C VAL A 147 -1.43 1.95 -10.42
N SER A 148 -2.70 2.25 -10.22
CA SER A 148 -3.51 3.07 -11.12
C SER A 148 -3.63 4.47 -10.55
N LYS A 149 -3.44 5.50 -11.39
CA LYS A 149 -3.51 6.89 -10.98
C LYS A 149 -4.81 7.54 -11.44
N GLY A 150 -5.37 8.40 -10.59
CA GLY A 150 -6.63 9.09 -10.84
C GLY A 150 -7.83 8.16 -10.68
N ALA A 151 -8.93 8.51 -11.33
CA ALA A 151 -10.10 7.64 -11.37
C ALA A 151 -9.73 6.28 -11.97
N ALA A 152 -10.10 5.19 -11.31
CA ALA A 152 -9.84 3.84 -11.78
C ALA A 152 -11.08 3.21 -12.45
N SER A 153 -11.06 1.91 -12.78
CA SER A 153 -12.22 1.20 -13.31
C SER A 153 -13.40 1.20 -12.32
N VAL A 154 -14.64 1.33 -12.78
CA VAL A 154 -15.84 1.21 -11.94
C VAL A 154 -16.07 -0.21 -11.44
N LYS A 155 -15.43 -1.21 -12.04
CA LYS A 155 -15.50 -2.63 -11.63
C LYS A 155 -14.96 -2.83 -10.21
N ASN A 156 -13.93 -2.05 -9.83
CA ASN A 156 -13.23 -2.20 -8.56
C ASN A 156 -13.84 -1.39 -7.41
N GLY A 157 -14.98 -0.73 -7.64
CA GLY A 157 -15.69 0.04 -6.61
C GLY A 157 -15.69 1.55 -6.86
N TYR A 158 -16.21 2.27 -5.89
CA TYR A 158 -16.42 3.72 -5.95
C TYR A 158 -15.31 4.53 -5.25
N GLU A 159 -14.48 3.91 -4.43
CA GLU A 159 -13.58 4.57 -3.46
C GLU A 159 -12.29 5.17 -4.05
N ALA A 160 -11.91 4.79 -5.28
CA ALA A 160 -10.70 5.33 -5.89
C ALA A 160 -10.88 6.81 -6.26
N ILE A 161 -10.40 7.72 -5.42
CA ILE A 161 -10.36 9.17 -5.68
C ILE A 161 -9.04 9.55 -6.34
N THR A 162 -7.90 9.16 -5.76
CA THR A 162 -6.57 9.46 -6.31
C THR A 162 -5.95 8.30 -7.06
N GLY A 163 -6.49 7.12 -6.88
CA GLY A 163 -6.05 5.91 -7.57
C GLY A 163 -6.32 4.63 -6.80
N GLN A 164 -5.73 3.55 -7.30
CA GLN A 164 -5.79 2.24 -6.68
C GLN A 164 -4.39 1.65 -6.59
N ILE A 165 -4.13 0.93 -5.52
CA ILE A 165 -2.95 0.08 -5.36
C ILE A 165 -3.44 -1.33 -5.12
N ASN A 166 -3.12 -2.24 -6.06
CA ASN A 166 -3.43 -3.64 -5.95
C ASN A 166 -2.15 -4.43 -5.73
N VAL A 167 -2.12 -5.22 -4.67
CA VAL A 167 -1.01 -6.13 -4.36
C VAL A 167 -1.36 -7.51 -4.86
N ASP A 168 -0.52 -8.03 -5.74
CA ASP A 168 -0.57 -9.42 -6.19
C ASP A 168 0.45 -10.23 -5.38
N TYR A 169 0.00 -11.21 -4.63
CA TYR A 169 0.87 -12.16 -3.93
C TYR A 169 1.35 -13.26 -4.88
N LYS A 170 2.38 -14.00 -4.46
CA LYS A 170 2.76 -15.27 -5.08
C LYS A 170 1.54 -16.18 -5.16
N LYS A 171 1.45 -16.99 -6.20
CA LYS A 171 0.24 -17.72 -6.54
C LYS A 171 0.50 -19.23 -6.60
N PRO A 172 -0.49 -20.06 -6.25
CA PRO A 172 -0.36 -21.53 -6.33
C PRO A 172 -0.01 -22.10 -7.73
N GLU A 173 -0.22 -21.32 -8.79
CA GLU A 173 0.18 -21.66 -10.16
C GLU A 173 1.62 -21.29 -10.51
N ASP A 174 2.33 -20.60 -9.63
CA ASP A 174 3.74 -20.27 -9.83
C ASP A 174 4.62 -21.55 -9.77
N GLU A 175 5.92 -21.40 -10.03
CA GLU A 175 6.85 -22.54 -10.03
C GLU A 175 6.85 -23.28 -8.69
N GLU A 176 6.79 -24.61 -8.74
CA GLU A 176 6.82 -25.48 -7.57
C GLU A 176 8.15 -25.35 -6.85
N GLY A 177 8.12 -25.35 -5.52
CA GLY A 177 9.32 -25.27 -4.68
C GLY A 177 9.16 -24.42 -3.44
N ILE A 178 10.27 -24.23 -2.75
CA ILE A 178 10.35 -23.47 -1.50
C ILE A 178 11.27 -22.27 -1.70
N GLU A 179 10.86 -21.09 -1.24
CA GLU A 179 11.72 -19.92 -1.12
C GLU A 179 11.83 -19.50 0.35
N VAL A 180 13.03 -19.20 0.80
CA VAL A 180 13.30 -18.64 2.13
C VAL A 180 14.04 -17.32 1.97
N ASN A 181 13.60 -16.28 2.66
CA ASN A 181 14.30 -15.01 2.74
C ASN A 181 14.56 -14.65 4.21
N LEU A 182 15.83 -14.44 4.55
CA LEU A 182 16.28 -13.97 5.85
C LEU A 182 16.86 -12.58 5.70
N PHE A 183 16.51 -11.68 6.61
CA PHE A 183 16.94 -10.29 6.62
C PHE A 183 17.29 -9.85 8.03
N GLY A 184 18.26 -8.93 8.14
CA GLY A 184 18.59 -8.25 9.38
C GLY A 184 19.17 -6.87 9.11
N ASP A 185 18.93 -5.92 10.03
CA ASP A 185 19.43 -4.57 9.93
C ASP A 185 20.12 -4.07 11.22
N THR A 186 20.81 -2.93 11.10
CA THR A 186 21.52 -2.28 12.22
C THR A 186 20.59 -1.56 13.20
N LYS A 187 19.27 -1.58 12.95
CA LYS A 187 18.23 -1.09 13.87
C LYS A 187 17.54 -2.24 14.59
N SER A 188 18.26 -3.37 14.73
CA SER A 188 17.87 -4.55 15.52
C SER A 188 16.62 -5.26 15.00
N ARG A 189 16.24 -5.07 13.71
CA ARG A 189 15.18 -5.82 13.06
C ARG A 189 15.73 -7.07 12.41
N ILE A 190 15.06 -8.20 12.65
CA ILE A 190 15.25 -9.45 11.94
C ILE A 190 13.95 -9.88 11.31
N GLU A 191 14.03 -10.47 10.12
CA GLU A 191 12.87 -11.05 9.44
C GLU A 191 13.21 -12.41 8.87
N ALA A 192 12.23 -13.30 8.91
CA ALA A 192 12.25 -14.59 8.26
C ALA A 192 10.97 -14.78 7.47
N ASN A 193 11.12 -14.99 6.17
CA ASN A 193 10.02 -15.31 5.28
C ASN A 193 10.24 -16.68 4.66
N ALA A 194 9.19 -17.46 4.56
CA ALA A 194 9.20 -18.73 3.83
C ALA A 194 7.92 -18.88 3.03
N ASP A 195 8.03 -19.38 1.82
CA ASP A 195 6.88 -19.80 1.03
C ASP A 195 7.14 -21.17 0.40
N ALA A 196 6.07 -21.94 0.28
CA ALA A 196 6.10 -23.25 -0.31
C ALA A 196 4.91 -23.42 -1.27
N ASN A 197 5.23 -23.70 -2.53
CA ASN A 197 4.25 -23.97 -3.59
C ASN A 197 4.28 -25.44 -3.93
N LEU A 198 3.11 -26.09 -3.92
CA LEU A 198 2.93 -27.51 -4.19
C LEU A 198 1.81 -27.74 -5.20
N HIS A 199 2.12 -28.40 -6.31
CA HIS A 199 1.15 -28.88 -7.28
C HIS A 199 0.70 -30.29 -6.90
N ILE A 200 -0.50 -30.41 -6.29
CA ILE A 200 -1.05 -31.70 -5.84
C ILE A 200 -1.41 -32.59 -7.06
N ASN A 201 -1.94 -31.96 -8.09
CA ASN A 201 -2.21 -32.59 -9.38
C ASN A 201 -2.29 -31.50 -10.48
N LYS A 202 -2.62 -31.90 -11.72
CA LYS A 202 -2.69 -30.98 -12.88
C LYS A 202 -3.70 -29.83 -12.73
N GLN A 203 -4.64 -29.92 -11.82
CA GLN A 203 -5.73 -28.95 -11.64
C GLN A 203 -5.66 -28.28 -10.28
N LEU A 204 -5.10 -28.92 -9.26
CA LEU A 204 -5.11 -28.45 -7.87
C LEU A 204 -3.69 -28.15 -7.39
N SER A 205 -3.49 -26.91 -7.00
CA SER A 205 -2.25 -26.46 -6.35
C SER A 205 -2.55 -25.65 -5.10
N THR A 206 -1.55 -25.59 -4.20
CA THR A 206 -1.62 -24.84 -2.96
C THR A 206 -0.31 -24.12 -2.69
N GLU A 207 -0.38 -22.99 -2.01
CA GLU A 207 0.77 -22.24 -1.55
C GLU A 207 0.58 -21.79 -0.11
N VAL A 208 1.65 -21.90 0.67
CA VAL A 208 1.72 -21.42 2.04
C VAL A 208 2.75 -20.30 2.10
N LEU A 209 2.36 -19.17 2.66
CA LEU A 209 3.22 -18.00 2.88
C LEU A 209 3.36 -17.78 4.39
N MET A 210 4.58 -17.64 4.89
CA MET A 210 4.91 -17.43 6.30
C MET A 210 5.83 -16.22 6.45
N HIS A 211 5.61 -15.43 7.49
CA HIS A 211 6.44 -14.29 7.83
C HIS A 211 6.57 -14.17 9.36
N TYR A 212 7.77 -13.83 9.78
CA TYR A 212 8.11 -13.42 11.13
C TYR A 212 9.00 -12.20 11.09
N GLU A 213 8.68 -11.19 11.91
CA GLU A 213 9.50 -10.00 12.15
C GLU A 213 9.66 -9.80 13.65
N ASN A 214 10.85 -9.36 14.08
CA ASN A 214 11.11 -8.92 15.44
C ASN A 214 12.15 -7.79 15.46
N SER A 215 11.81 -6.70 16.15
CA SER A 215 12.71 -5.57 16.46
C SER A 215 12.96 -5.54 17.97
N PHE A 216 14.18 -5.86 18.43
CA PHE A 216 14.43 -6.17 19.83
C PHE A 216 15.18 -5.10 20.62
N GLU A 217 15.81 -4.10 19.99
CA GLU A 217 16.48 -2.99 20.69
C GLU A 217 15.76 -1.67 20.55
N ASN A 218 16.11 -0.74 21.43
CA ASN A 218 15.62 0.62 21.43
C ASN A 218 16.61 1.50 20.66
N HIS A 219 16.12 2.35 19.78
CA HIS A 219 16.93 3.34 19.10
C HIS A 219 16.31 4.73 19.32
N ASP A 220 17.16 5.70 19.64
CA ASP A 220 16.84 7.12 19.85
C ASP A 220 17.98 7.92 19.22
N ASP A 221 17.98 8.04 17.89
CA ASP A 221 19.05 8.67 17.12
C ASP A 221 19.06 10.20 17.25
N ASN A 222 17.91 10.81 17.58
CA ASN A 222 17.74 12.24 17.72
C ASN A 222 17.90 12.75 19.18
N GLY A 223 17.93 11.82 20.16
CA GLY A 223 18.16 12.10 21.56
C GLY A 223 16.98 12.76 22.27
N ASP A 224 15.75 12.54 21.80
CA ASP A 224 14.54 13.11 22.41
C ASP A 224 13.95 12.27 23.56
N GLY A 225 14.55 11.12 23.85
CA GLY A 225 14.13 10.20 24.90
C GLY A 225 12.99 9.27 24.51
N PHE A 226 12.61 9.23 23.22
CA PHE A 226 11.59 8.35 22.68
C PHE A 226 12.20 7.35 21.70
N TYR A 227 11.49 6.26 21.43
CA TYR A 227 11.87 5.34 20.34
C TYR A 227 11.69 6.05 19.01
N ASP A 228 12.70 6.05 18.14
CA ASP A 228 12.58 6.52 16.74
C ASP A 228 11.55 5.72 15.94
N LYS A 229 11.46 4.42 16.23
CA LYS A 229 10.45 3.49 15.70
C LYS A 229 9.99 2.59 16.84
N PRO A 230 8.70 2.21 16.87
CA PRO A 230 8.24 1.20 17.82
C PRO A 230 8.94 -0.13 17.55
N LYS A 231 9.15 -0.90 18.60
CA LYS A 231 9.50 -2.32 18.46
C LYS A 231 8.31 -3.06 17.91
N VAL A 232 8.54 -3.88 16.91
CA VAL A 232 7.51 -4.71 16.27
C VAL A 232 7.86 -6.17 16.47
N GLU A 233 6.88 -6.97 16.88
CA GLU A 233 6.90 -8.41 16.79
C GLU A 233 5.70 -8.87 16.01
N GLN A 234 5.90 -9.49 14.83
CA GLN A 234 4.83 -9.81 13.89
C GLN A 234 4.93 -11.25 13.39
N TYR A 235 3.77 -11.90 13.29
CA TYR A 235 3.59 -13.23 12.74
C TYR A 235 2.49 -13.18 11.69
N ASN A 236 2.78 -13.60 10.46
CA ASN A 236 1.79 -13.72 9.39
C ASN A 236 1.83 -15.13 8.81
N LEU A 237 0.64 -15.64 8.52
CA LEU A 237 0.46 -16.92 7.84
C LEU A 237 -0.65 -16.77 6.81
N GLN A 238 -0.43 -17.24 5.60
CA GLN A 238 -1.48 -17.34 4.59
C GLN A 238 -1.38 -18.69 3.86
N ASN A 239 -2.53 -19.33 3.64
CA ASN A 239 -2.64 -20.51 2.79
C ASN A 239 -3.60 -20.23 1.64
N ARG A 240 -3.16 -20.54 0.44
CA ARG A 240 -3.83 -20.21 -0.83
C ARG A 240 -4.03 -21.47 -1.66
N TRP A 241 -5.14 -21.53 -2.37
CA TRP A 241 -5.55 -22.66 -3.18
C TRP A 241 -6.00 -22.23 -4.56
N LEU A 242 -5.63 -23.02 -5.56
CA LEU A 242 -6.09 -22.90 -6.94
C LEU A 242 -6.65 -24.24 -7.39
N TRP A 243 -7.84 -24.20 -7.98
CA TRP A 243 -8.38 -25.26 -8.83
C TRP A 243 -8.57 -24.70 -10.24
N ALA A 244 -7.86 -25.24 -11.22
CA ALA A 244 -7.92 -24.82 -12.63
C ALA A 244 -8.49 -25.95 -13.49
N GLY A 245 -9.77 -25.88 -13.80
CA GLY A 245 -10.46 -26.76 -14.74
C GLY A 245 -10.63 -26.12 -16.11
N GLU A 246 -11.25 -26.86 -17.05
CA GLU A 246 -11.46 -26.31 -18.40
C GLU A 246 -12.39 -25.10 -18.41
N ASN A 247 -13.56 -25.19 -17.80
CA ASN A 247 -14.58 -24.13 -17.82
C ASN A 247 -14.83 -23.49 -16.44
N TYR A 248 -14.05 -23.89 -15.45
CA TYR A 248 -14.19 -23.39 -14.09
C TYR A 248 -12.82 -23.20 -13.45
N ILE A 249 -12.63 -22.05 -12.83
CA ILE A 249 -11.42 -21.72 -12.07
C ILE A 249 -11.85 -21.25 -10.68
N PHE A 250 -11.20 -21.78 -9.65
CA PHE A 250 -11.36 -21.37 -8.28
C PHE A 250 -10.02 -20.91 -7.71
N HIS A 251 -10.01 -19.73 -7.10
CA HIS A 251 -8.95 -19.26 -6.21
C HIS A 251 -9.55 -18.99 -4.85
N GLY A 252 -8.91 -19.43 -3.80
CA GLY A 252 -9.31 -19.10 -2.43
C GLY A 252 -8.14 -19.10 -1.48
N GLY A 253 -8.33 -18.49 -0.34
CA GLY A 253 -7.29 -18.46 0.68
C GLY A 253 -7.80 -17.96 2.02
N ILE A 254 -7.03 -18.29 3.05
CA ILE A 254 -7.21 -17.84 4.42
C ILE A 254 -5.89 -17.27 4.92
N GLY A 255 -5.98 -16.24 5.77
CA GLY A 255 -4.80 -15.60 6.35
C GLY A 255 -5.03 -15.23 7.82
N ALA A 256 -3.93 -15.17 8.57
CA ALA A 256 -3.90 -14.71 9.94
C ALA A 256 -2.64 -13.87 10.17
N LEU A 257 -2.79 -12.80 10.95
CA LEU A 257 -1.73 -11.92 11.39
C LEU A 257 -1.89 -11.67 12.89
N LYS A 258 -0.77 -11.66 13.61
CA LYS A 258 -0.67 -11.16 14.97
C LYS A 258 0.55 -10.25 15.08
N GLU A 259 0.34 -9.07 15.66
CA GLU A 259 1.41 -8.08 15.81
C GLU A 259 1.33 -7.42 17.18
N HIS A 260 2.51 -7.21 17.78
CA HIS A 260 2.73 -6.38 18.95
C HIS A 260 3.64 -5.22 18.57
N ARG A 261 3.24 -3.99 18.92
CA ARG A 261 4.06 -2.79 18.80
C ARG A 261 4.23 -2.14 20.15
N ASN A 262 5.47 -1.80 20.50
CA ASN A 262 5.81 -1.12 21.74
C ASN A 262 6.68 0.10 21.43
N GLY A 263 6.23 1.28 21.85
CA GLY A 263 6.88 2.57 21.64
C GLY A 263 6.79 3.49 22.87
N GLY A 264 7.03 4.78 22.65
CA GLY A 264 7.02 5.79 23.69
C GLY A 264 8.40 6.09 24.22
N GLN A 265 8.53 6.50 25.49
CA GLN A 265 9.82 6.85 26.12
C GLN A 265 10.75 5.64 26.26
N THR A 266 12.06 5.83 25.99
CA THR A 266 13.08 4.77 26.01
C THR A 266 13.51 4.35 27.42
N GLY A 267 13.39 5.23 28.44
CA GLY A 267 13.89 5.01 29.80
C GLY A 267 13.17 3.92 30.58
N HIS A 268 13.81 3.42 31.62
CA HIS A 268 13.15 2.78 32.75
C HIS A 268 12.63 3.92 33.63
N ARG A 269 11.61 3.69 34.48
CA ARG A 269 11.02 4.71 35.36
C ARG A 269 11.98 5.85 35.64
N GLY A 270 11.55 7.09 35.38
CA GLY A 270 12.39 8.28 35.54
C GLY A 270 13.11 8.25 36.90
N ASN A 271 14.26 8.87 37.01
CA ASN A 271 15.07 8.89 38.24
C ASN A 271 14.29 9.34 39.48
N ASP A 272 13.15 9.98 39.29
CA ASP A 272 12.20 10.50 40.29
C ASP A 272 11.00 9.55 40.53
N GLY A 273 10.93 8.38 39.87
CA GLY A 273 9.82 7.45 39.97
C GLY A 273 8.60 7.82 39.13
N ALA A 274 8.69 8.83 38.26
CA ALA A 274 7.62 9.24 37.36
C ALA A 274 7.19 8.12 36.39
N GLU A 275 5.92 8.07 36.05
CA GLU A 275 5.38 7.14 35.07
C GLU A 275 5.86 7.52 33.66
N LEU A 276 6.36 6.56 32.90
CA LEU A 276 6.78 6.77 31.52
C LEU A 276 5.59 6.75 30.57
N PHE A 277 5.58 7.65 29.59
CA PHE A 277 4.63 7.62 28.50
C PHE A 277 4.94 6.44 27.59
N ARG A 278 4.03 5.47 27.54
CA ARG A 278 4.16 4.25 26.75
C ARG A 278 3.08 4.19 25.68
N ILE A 279 3.46 3.61 24.57
CA ILE A 279 2.55 3.28 23.46
C ILE A 279 2.61 1.76 23.26
N GLY A 280 1.46 1.13 23.25
CA GLY A 280 1.32 -0.30 22.99
C GLY A 280 0.17 -0.53 22.01
N LEU A 281 0.40 -1.34 20.99
CA LEU A 281 -0.63 -1.73 20.03
C LEU A 281 -0.57 -3.24 19.86
N ASP A 282 -1.67 -3.91 20.15
CA ASP A 282 -1.87 -5.34 19.96
C ASP A 282 -2.87 -5.56 18.86
N THR A 283 -2.44 -6.19 17.77
CA THR A 283 -3.26 -6.44 16.59
C THR A 283 -3.44 -7.92 16.34
N GLU A 284 -4.67 -8.33 16.09
CA GLU A 284 -5.00 -9.63 15.52
C GLU A 284 -5.88 -9.42 14.28
N ARG A 285 -5.52 -10.06 13.15
CA ARG A 285 -6.28 -9.98 11.91
C ARG A 285 -6.46 -11.36 11.31
N TYR A 286 -7.68 -11.64 10.89
CA TYR A 286 -8.04 -12.86 10.16
C TYR A 286 -8.71 -12.46 8.86
N GLU A 287 -8.37 -13.14 7.77
CA GLU A 287 -8.95 -12.85 6.46
C GLU A 287 -9.21 -14.13 5.67
N ALA A 288 -10.22 -14.08 4.83
CA ALA A 288 -10.54 -15.15 3.88
C ALA A 288 -11.03 -14.54 2.58
N TYR A 289 -10.71 -15.19 1.46
CA TYR A 289 -11.23 -14.79 0.17
C TYR A 289 -11.51 -16.00 -0.73
N MET A 290 -12.41 -15.79 -1.71
CA MET A 290 -12.68 -16.75 -2.76
C MET A 290 -13.02 -16.04 -4.07
N LYS A 291 -12.65 -16.66 -5.17
CA LYS A 291 -12.99 -16.25 -6.53
C LYS A 291 -13.41 -17.49 -7.31
N HIS A 292 -14.58 -17.44 -7.92
CA HIS A 292 -15.12 -18.48 -8.78
C HIS A 292 -15.32 -17.88 -10.16
N ALA A 293 -14.69 -18.43 -11.19
CA ALA A 293 -14.86 -18.00 -12.57
C ALA A 293 -15.41 -19.15 -13.41
N PHE A 294 -16.53 -18.90 -14.07
CA PHE A 294 -17.20 -19.81 -14.98
C PHE A 294 -17.03 -19.27 -16.41
N ILE A 295 -16.32 -20.02 -17.24
CA ILE A 295 -16.04 -19.69 -18.64
C ILE A 295 -17.19 -20.27 -19.49
N ILE A 296 -18.00 -19.36 -20.06
CA ILE A 296 -19.19 -19.72 -20.87
C ILE A 296 -18.81 -19.87 -22.36
N ASP A 297 -18.04 -18.91 -22.88
CA ASP A 297 -17.57 -18.90 -24.26
C ASP A 297 -16.13 -18.36 -24.31
N ARG A 298 -15.19 -19.26 -24.61
CA ARG A 298 -13.76 -18.91 -24.69
C ARG A 298 -13.43 -18.02 -25.89
N HIS A 299 -14.17 -18.16 -27.00
CA HIS A 299 -13.90 -17.37 -28.20
C HIS A 299 -14.28 -15.91 -28.01
N LYS A 300 -15.38 -15.65 -27.32
CA LYS A 300 -15.84 -14.32 -26.95
C LYS A 300 -15.28 -13.84 -25.61
N GLY A 301 -14.56 -14.70 -24.87
CA GLY A 301 -14.15 -14.39 -23.51
C GLY A 301 -15.33 -14.17 -22.58
N THR A 302 -16.51 -14.78 -22.89
CA THR A 302 -17.70 -14.64 -22.04
C THR A 302 -17.52 -15.45 -20.78
N ASN A 303 -17.62 -14.78 -19.64
CA ASN A 303 -17.47 -15.40 -18.33
C ASN A 303 -18.37 -14.74 -17.29
N ILE A 304 -18.62 -15.47 -16.22
CA ILE A 304 -19.23 -14.96 -14.98
C ILE A 304 -18.25 -15.27 -13.85
N ALA A 305 -17.92 -14.27 -13.05
CA ALA A 305 -17.08 -14.45 -11.88
C ALA A 305 -17.77 -13.95 -10.62
N LEU A 306 -17.70 -14.74 -9.56
CA LEU A 306 -18.06 -14.35 -8.20
C LEU A 306 -16.77 -14.17 -7.40
N MET A 307 -16.58 -13.00 -6.82
CA MET A 307 -15.49 -12.72 -5.89
C MET A 307 -16.09 -12.37 -4.55
N ALA A 308 -15.51 -12.90 -3.48
CA ALA A 308 -15.88 -12.51 -2.13
C ALA A 308 -14.66 -12.51 -1.21
N SER A 309 -14.63 -11.58 -0.27
CA SER A 309 -13.65 -11.54 0.81
C SER A 309 -14.30 -11.11 2.11
N GLY A 310 -13.72 -11.56 3.21
CA GLY A 310 -14.07 -11.11 4.54
C GLY A 310 -12.83 -10.98 5.40
N SER A 311 -12.82 -9.97 6.26
CA SER A 311 -11.77 -9.79 7.25
C SER A 311 -12.34 -9.40 8.61
N MET A 312 -11.61 -9.78 9.65
CA MET A 312 -11.82 -9.35 11.03
C MET A 312 -10.50 -8.79 11.53
N HIS A 313 -10.51 -7.54 11.98
CA HIS A 313 -9.35 -6.84 12.51
C HIS A 313 -9.65 -6.34 13.91
N MET A 314 -8.86 -6.76 14.86
CA MET A 314 -8.93 -6.38 16.25
C MET A 314 -7.65 -5.61 16.60
N LEU A 315 -7.83 -4.43 17.17
CA LEU A 315 -6.74 -3.60 17.67
C LEU A 315 -7.07 -3.19 19.10
N ASP A 316 -6.16 -3.47 20.03
CA ASP A 316 -6.11 -2.94 21.38
C ASP A 316 -4.91 -2.00 21.48
N ALA A 317 -5.18 -0.71 21.65
CA ALA A 317 -4.16 0.32 21.58
C ALA A 317 -4.18 1.25 22.79
N GLY A 318 -2.99 1.48 23.37
CA GLY A 318 -2.74 2.41 24.45
C GLY A 318 -1.79 3.52 24.03
N TYR A 319 -2.12 4.77 24.36
CA TYR A 319 -1.36 5.98 24.08
C TYR A 319 -1.22 6.79 25.39
N GLY A 320 -0.26 6.42 26.24
CA GLY A 320 -0.25 6.86 27.65
C GLY A 320 -1.49 6.33 28.39
N HIS A 321 -2.36 7.22 28.86
CA HIS A 321 -3.63 6.84 29.51
C HIS A 321 -4.82 6.80 28.54
N LYS A 322 -4.66 7.29 27.30
CA LYS A 322 -5.69 7.16 26.28
C LYS A 322 -5.70 5.73 25.76
N THR A 323 -6.88 5.19 25.46
CA THR A 323 -7.04 3.82 24.92
C THR A 323 -7.97 3.81 23.72
N TYR A 324 -7.75 2.88 22.83
CA TYR A 324 -8.61 2.63 21.68
C TYR A 324 -8.68 1.14 21.38
N ASP A 325 -9.83 0.57 21.58
CA ASP A 325 -10.14 -0.82 21.28
C ASP A 325 -11.14 -0.88 20.12
N VAL A 326 -10.82 -1.62 19.08
CA VAL A 326 -11.72 -1.79 17.93
C VAL A 326 -11.81 -3.23 17.49
N ASN A 327 -13.03 -3.66 17.15
CA ASN A 327 -13.32 -4.89 16.44
C ASN A 327 -13.99 -4.50 15.11
N GLU A 328 -13.22 -4.55 14.05
CA GLU A 328 -13.65 -4.21 12.70
C GLU A 328 -13.92 -5.50 11.91
N LYS A 329 -15.02 -5.52 11.16
CA LYS A 329 -15.41 -6.62 10.27
C LYS A 329 -15.80 -6.05 8.93
N ASN A 330 -15.12 -6.51 7.87
CA ASN A 330 -15.42 -6.10 6.50
C ASN A 330 -15.84 -7.33 5.69
N VAL A 331 -16.85 -7.17 4.86
CA VAL A 331 -17.29 -8.17 3.88
C VAL A 331 -17.45 -7.48 2.53
N TYR A 332 -16.84 -8.05 1.54
CA TYR A 332 -16.98 -7.64 0.14
C TYR A 332 -17.46 -8.81 -0.70
N ALA A 333 -18.39 -8.55 -1.64
CA ALA A 333 -18.77 -9.50 -2.66
C ALA A 333 -18.99 -8.77 -3.99
N SER A 334 -18.64 -9.41 -5.11
CA SER A 334 -18.88 -8.88 -6.45
C SER A 334 -19.17 -10.02 -7.42
N LEU A 335 -20.27 -9.88 -8.15
CA LEU A 335 -20.63 -10.73 -9.29
C LEU A 335 -20.35 -9.95 -10.56
N VAL A 336 -19.50 -10.48 -11.43
CA VAL A 336 -19.05 -9.84 -12.66
C VAL A 336 -19.43 -10.70 -13.85
N PHE A 337 -20.09 -10.11 -14.82
CA PHE A 337 -20.29 -10.66 -16.17
C PHE A 337 -19.39 -9.91 -17.15
N GLU A 338 -18.66 -10.62 -17.99
CA GLU A 338 -17.81 -10.02 -19.02
C GLU A 338 -17.97 -10.73 -20.35
N THR A 339 -18.01 -9.98 -21.46
CA THR A 339 -18.10 -10.53 -22.81
C THR A 339 -17.51 -9.58 -23.86
N ASN A 340 -16.92 -10.15 -24.90
CA ASN A 340 -16.55 -9.41 -26.10
C ASN A 340 -17.61 -9.64 -27.18
N PHE A 341 -18.36 -8.62 -27.56
CA PHE A 341 -19.27 -8.70 -28.70
C PHE A 341 -18.50 -8.86 -30.01
N THR A 342 -17.37 -8.18 -30.12
CA THR A 342 -16.39 -8.29 -31.19
C THR A 342 -15.00 -8.07 -30.60
N LYS A 343 -13.95 -8.18 -31.42
CA LYS A 343 -12.57 -7.85 -30.99
C LYS A 343 -12.40 -6.39 -30.54
N MET A 344 -13.32 -5.50 -30.96
CA MET A 344 -13.28 -4.07 -30.63
C MET A 344 -14.19 -3.69 -29.46
N HIS A 345 -15.17 -4.51 -29.12
CA HIS A 345 -16.26 -4.13 -28.21
C HIS A 345 -16.34 -5.10 -27.04
N ASN A 346 -15.94 -4.64 -25.86
CA ASN A 346 -16.05 -5.39 -24.60
C ASN A 346 -17.09 -4.73 -23.68
N LEU A 347 -17.91 -5.54 -23.05
CA LEU A 347 -18.84 -5.13 -21.98
C LEU A 347 -18.52 -5.91 -20.72
N SER A 348 -18.41 -5.20 -19.62
CA SER A 348 -18.40 -5.75 -18.27
C SER A 348 -19.51 -5.14 -17.45
N ALA A 349 -20.34 -5.95 -16.81
CA ALA A 349 -21.40 -5.49 -15.93
C ALA A 349 -21.42 -6.35 -14.66
N GLY A 350 -21.94 -5.80 -13.57
CA GLY A 350 -21.95 -6.58 -12.35
C GLY A 350 -22.69 -5.96 -11.19
N LEU A 351 -22.76 -6.74 -10.13
CA LEU A 351 -23.31 -6.36 -8.83
C LEU A 351 -22.20 -6.39 -7.79
N SER A 352 -22.29 -5.58 -6.77
CA SER A 352 -21.35 -5.61 -5.64
C SER A 352 -22.05 -5.34 -4.33
N LEU A 353 -21.43 -5.76 -3.25
CA LEU A 353 -21.85 -5.51 -1.87
C LEU A 353 -20.60 -5.22 -1.04
N ASN A 354 -20.60 -4.11 -0.33
CA ASN A 354 -19.67 -3.84 0.76
C ASN A 354 -20.47 -3.81 2.07
N HIS A 355 -19.92 -4.39 3.12
CA HIS A 355 -20.48 -4.31 4.47
C HIS A 355 -19.34 -4.11 5.45
N ASP A 356 -19.40 -3.01 6.19
CA ASP A 356 -18.41 -2.62 7.18
C ASP A 356 -19.09 -2.48 8.55
N TYR A 357 -18.45 -3.01 9.58
CA TYR A 357 -18.85 -2.89 10.97
C TYR A 357 -17.61 -2.59 11.83
N LEU A 358 -17.66 -1.50 12.60
CA LEU A 358 -16.66 -1.11 13.58
C LEU A 358 -17.30 -0.97 14.95
N GLY A 359 -16.97 -1.88 15.86
CA GLY A 359 -17.31 -1.75 17.28
C GLY A 359 -16.11 -1.16 18.01
N GLN A 360 -16.24 0.07 18.52
CA GLN A 360 -15.13 0.88 19.04
C GLN A 360 -15.37 1.21 20.51
N THR A 361 -14.30 1.20 21.31
CA THR A 361 -14.30 1.69 22.70
C THR A 361 -13.09 2.60 22.86
N VAL A 362 -13.29 3.85 23.25
CA VAL A 362 -12.21 4.87 23.28
C VAL A 362 -12.22 5.67 24.57
N ARG A 363 -11.03 5.91 25.13
CA ARG A 363 -10.76 6.92 26.13
C ARG A 363 -9.86 8.00 25.49
N MET A 364 -10.42 9.19 25.27
CA MET A 364 -9.74 10.27 24.53
C MET A 364 -8.93 11.22 25.42
N VAL A 365 -8.93 11.04 26.73
CA VAL A 365 -8.25 11.92 27.69
C VAL A 365 -7.17 11.18 28.47
N ASN A 366 -6.10 11.89 28.86
CA ASN A 366 -5.02 11.36 29.69
C ASN A 366 -5.41 11.29 31.18
N ASP A 367 -6.56 10.69 31.45
CA ASP A 367 -7.10 10.46 32.80
C ASP A 367 -7.53 8.99 32.91
N LYS A 368 -6.85 8.24 33.79
CA LYS A 368 -7.15 6.82 34.04
C LYS A 368 -8.55 6.56 34.57
N GLU A 369 -9.08 7.52 35.31
CA GLU A 369 -10.42 7.41 35.93
C GLU A 369 -11.55 7.77 34.96
N ALA A 370 -11.22 8.40 33.81
CA ALA A 370 -12.23 8.71 32.80
C ALA A 370 -12.80 7.43 32.17
N SER A 371 -14.12 7.34 32.14
CA SER A 371 -14.82 6.21 31.55
C SER A 371 -14.65 6.21 30.01
N PRO A 372 -14.32 5.07 29.39
CA PRO A 372 -14.27 4.98 27.94
C PRO A 372 -15.67 5.10 27.32
N VAL A 373 -15.73 5.67 26.12
CA VAL A 373 -16.95 5.83 25.33
C VAL A 373 -17.02 4.69 24.31
N ARG A 374 -18.21 4.11 24.16
CA ARG A 374 -18.50 3.10 23.13
C ARG A 374 -19.21 3.74 21.94
N MET A 375 -18.75 3.38 20.75
CA MET A 375 -19.35 3.81 19.49
C MET A 375 -19.37 2.64 18.52
N ASN A 376 -20.40 2.58 17.69
CA ASN A 376 -20.51 1.57 16.65
C ASN A 376 -20.80 2.26 15.32
N GLU A 377 -20.07 1.88 14.30
CA GLU A 377 -20.35 2.26 12.92
C GLU A 377 -20.79 1.01 12.16
N LYS A 378 -21.78 1.14 11.31
CA LYS A 378 -22.24 0.07 10.45
C LYS A 378 -22.74 0.63 9.14
N GLU A 379 -22.17 0.15 8.05
CA GLU A 379 -22.56 0.53 6.72
C GLU A 379 -22.74 -0.68 5.81
N THR A 380 -23.74 -0.63 4.92
CA THR A 380 -23.96 -1.62 3.88
C THR A 380 -24.18 -0.89 2.56
N VAL A 381 -23.40 -1.24 1.54
CA VAL A 381 -23.41 -0.57 0.24
C VAL A 381 -23.56 -1.59 -0.88
N PRO A 382 -24.81 -2.00 -1.25
CA PRO A 382 -25.05 -2.68 -2.51
C PRO A 382 -24.85 -1.71 -3.68
N GLY A 383 -24.37 -2.25 -4.81
CA GLY A 383 -24.11 -1.48 -6.02
C GLY A 383 -24.29 -2.29 -7.30
N ILE A 384 -24.58 -1.56 -8.37
CA ILE A 384 -24.64 -2.08 -9.73
C ILE A 384 -23.75 -1.24 -10.63
N TYR A 385 -23.06 -1.89 -11.58
CA TYR A 385 -22.20 -1.18 -12.51
C TYR A 385 -22.22 -1.80 -13.91
N ALA A 386 -21.88 -0.93 -14.88
CA ALA A 386 -21.59 -1.34 -16.25
C ALA A 386 -20.38 -0.54 -16.77
N GLN A 387 -19.52 -1.21 -17.48
CA GLN A 387 -18.37 -0.63 -18.15
C GLN A 387 -18.28 -1.15 -19.59
N TYR A 388 -18.15 -0.22 -20.51
CA TYR A 388 -17.97 -0.53 -21.91
C TYR A 388 -16.60 -0.06 -22.37
N THR A 389 -15.89 -0.92 -23.10
CA THR A 389 -14.58 -0.64 -23.66
C THR A 389 -14.61 -0.80 -25.17
N PHE A 390 -14.26 0.25 -25.89
CA PHE A 390 -14.02 0.26 -27.31
C PHE A 390 -12.52 0.27 -27.58
N ASN A 391 -12.03 -0.65 -28.42
CA ASN A 391 -10.62 -0.76 -28.77
C ASN A 391 -10.47 -0.89 -30.30
N LEU A 392 -9.98 0.16 -30.95
CA LEU A 392 -9.68 0.20 -32.35
C LEU A 392 -8.20 -0.08 -32.60
N ASP A 393 -7.87 -1.31 -33.01
CA ASP A 393 -6.52 -1.75 -33.40
C ASP A 393 -5.40 -1.30 -32.46
N HIS A 394 -5.67 -1.26 -31.16
CA HIS A 394 -4.78 -0.75 -30.09
C HIS A 394 -4.38 0.73 -30.25
N ARG A 395 -4.77 1.43 -31.31
CA ARG A 395 -4.48 2.84 -31.52
C ARG A 395 -5.42 3.76 -30.75
N LEU A 396 -6.67 3.38 -30.59
CA LEU A 396 -7.65 4.12 -29.82
C LEU A 396 -8.37 3.15 -28.87
N THR A 397 -8.27 3.40 -27.59
CA THR A 397 -9.07 2.69 -26.57
C THR A 397 -9.88 3.72 -25.80
N ALA A 398 -11.21 3.56 -25.80
CA ALA A 398 -12.12 4.36 -24.99
C ALA A 398 -12.85 3.45 -24.02
N MET A 399 -12.83 3.78 -22.73
CA MET A 399 -13.50 3.04 -21.68
C MET A 399 -14.40 3.98 -20.91
N ALA A 400 -15.70 3.70 -20.91
CA ALA A 400 -16.70 4.43 -20.15
C ALA A 400 -17.39 3.51 -19.16
N GLY A 401 -17.48 3.92 -17.92
CA GLY A 401 -18.12 3.17 -16.85
C GLY A 401 -19.08 4.05 -16.06
N ILE A 402 -20.15 3.45 -15.61
CA ILE A 402 -21.10 4.05 -14.67
C ILE A 402 -21.42 3.04 -13.57
N ARG A 403 -21.55 3.54 -12.36
CA ARG A 403 -21.87 2.75 -11.17
C ARG A 403 -22.88 3.51 -10.33
N ALA A 404 -23.87 2.81 -9.81
CA ALA A 404 -24.82 3.32 -8.83
C ALA A 404 -24.74 2.47 -7.58
N ASP A 405 -24.56 3.10 -6.42
CA ASP A 405 -24.45 2.48 -5.10
C ASP A 405 -25.43 3.12 -4.14
N HIS A 406 -25.87 2.35 -3.15
CA HIS A 406 -26.76 2.84 -2.10
C HIS A 406 -26.14 2.55 -0.73
N SER A 407 -25.63 3.59 -0.09
CA SER A 407 -25.17 3.49 1.29
C SER A 407 -26.35 3.50 2.25
N SER A 408 -26.34 2.60 3.24
CA SER A 408 -27.32 2.60 4.33
C SER A 408 -27.23 3.83 5.25
N VAL A 409 -26.12 4.61 5.14
CA VAL A 409 -25.87 5.82 5.93
C VAL A 409 -26.07 7.07 5.11
N TYR A 410 -25.49 7.14 3.89
CA TYR A 410 -25.42 8.36 3.08
C TYR A 410 -26.40 8.38 1.89
N GLY A 411 -27.16 7.30 1.67
CA GLY A 411 -28.12 7.21 0.56
C GLY A 411 -27.48 6.84 -0.76
N THR A 412 -28.12 7.20 -1.87
CA THR A 412 -27.74 6.79 -3.24
C THR A 412 -26.80 7.77 -3.88
N PHE A 413 -25.73 7.25 -4.52
CA PHE A 413 -24.77 8.04 -5.27
C PHE A 413 -24.37 7.34 -6.57
N VAL A 414 -23.86 8.11 -7.53
CA VAL A 414 -23.50 7.65 -8.88
C VAL A 414 -22.06 8.03 -9.21
N THR A 415 -21.29 7.04 -9.68
CA THR A 415 -19.87 7.15 -9.99
C THR A 415 -19.62 6.98 -11.49
N PRO A 416 -19.64 8.07 -12.30
CA PRO A 416 -19.25 8.03 -13.70
C PRO A 416 -17.72 8.09 -13.84
N ARG A 417 -17.16 7.32 -14.79
CA ARG A 417 -15.73 7.32 -15.13
C ARG A 417 -15.52 7.16 -16.62
N LEU A 418 -14.54 7.89 -17.14
CA LEU A 418 -14.16 7.88 -18.55
C LEU A 418 -12.64 7.83 -18.67
N HIS A 419 -12.14 6.95 -19.53
CA HIS A 419 -10.73 6.88 -19.89
C HIS A 419 -10.57 6.79 -21.39
N LEU A 420 -9.62 7.52 -21.92
CA LEU A 420 -9.27 7.53 -23.33
C LEU A 420 -7.75 7.32 -23.46
N LYS A 421 -7.35 6.36 -24.29
CA LYS A 421 -5.97 6.16 -24.73
C LYS A 421 -5.94 6.34 -26.24
N TYR A 422 -5.02 7.15 -26.72
CA TYR A 422 -4.81 7.38 -28.15
C TYR A 422 -3.32 7.27 -28.50
N MET A 423 -3.01 6.44 -29.49
CA MET A 423 -1.66 6.23 -30.01
C MET A 423 -1.61 6.70 -31.47
N PRO A 424 -1.37 8.00 -31.71
CA PRO A 424 -1.25 8.52 -33.08
C PRO A 424 -0.09 7.90 -33.84
N THR A 425 0.95 7.53 -33.11
CA THR A 425 2.15 6.82 -33.63
C THR A 425 2.59 5.76 -32.65
N ASP A 426 3.47 4.86 -33.05
CA ASP A 426 4.05 3.83 -32.16
C ASP A 426 4.97 4.42 -31.07
N ILE A 427 5.39 5.68 -31.24
CA ILE A 427 6.27 6.40 -30.32
C ILE A 427 5.44 7.13 -29.26
N LEU A 428 4.26 7.68 -29.59
CA LEU A 428 3.47 8.55 -28.73
C LEU A 428 2.20 7.88 -28.23
N THR A 429 2.02 7.86 -26.92
CA THR A 429 0.77 7.46 -26.28
C THR A 429 0.22 8.62 -25.47
N LEU A 430 -1.00 9.01 -25.75
CA LEU A 430 -1.76 10.02 -25.00
C LEU A 430 -2.85 9.33 -24.18
N ARG A 431 -3.08 9.77 -22.95
CA ARG A 431 -4.22 9.32 -22.12
C ARG A 431 -4.92 10.51 -21.50
N LEU A 432 -6.25 10.40 -21.43
CA LEU A 432 -7.11 11.31 -20.69
C LEU A 432 -8.00 10.49 -19.77
N SER A 433 -8.28 11.01 -18.59
CA SER A 433 -9.22 10.43 -17.65
C SER A 433 -10.05 11.49 -16.96
N ALA A 434 -11.30 11.14 -16.66
CA ALA A 434 -12.18 11.93 -15.82
C ALA A 434 -13.08 10.98 -15.03
N GLY A 435 -13.24 11.22 -13.75
CA GLY A 435 -14.10 10.36 -12.94
C GLY A 435 -14.41 10.92 -11.58
N LYS A 436 -15.48 10.42 -11.02
CA LYS A 436 -15.97 10.74 -9.69
C LYS A 436 -15.60 9.60 -8.74
N GLY A 437 -15.29 9.92 -7.52
CA GLY A 437 -15.06 8.96 -6.44
C GLY A 437 -15.76 9.40 -5.17
N TYR A 438 -16.15 8.41 -4.37
CA TYR A 438 -16.80 8.59 -3.08
C TYR A 438 -16.09 7.78 -2.02
N ARG A 439 -16.16 8.20 -0.78
CA ARG A 439 -15.57 7.49 0.34
C ARG A 439 -16.34 7.76 1.62
N THR A 440 -16.53 6.71 2.42
CA THR A 440 -17.00 6.83 3.79
C THR A 440 -15.82 7.09 4.73
N PRO A 441 -15.80 8.21 5.48
CA PRO A 441 -14.73 8.49 6.42
C PRO A 441 -14.93 7.72 7.73
N HIS A 442 -14.01 6.83 8.10
CA HIS A 442 -13.93 6.21 9.42
C HIS A 442 -12.92 6.98 10.28
N ALA A 443 -13.28 8.22 10.64
CA ALA A 443 -12.33 9.23 11.10
C ALA A 443 -11.48 8.81 12.30
N LEU A 444 -12.05 8.21 13.34
CA LEU A 444 -11.29 7.74 14.50
C LEU A 444 -10.45 6.50 14.14
N ALA A 445 -11.04 5.52 13.48
CA ALA A 445 -10.35 4.29 13.12
C ALA A 445 -9.13 4.54 12.23
N GLU A 446 -9.27 5.37 11.21
CA GLU A 446 -8.21 5.70 10.25
C GLU A 446 -7.14 6.65 10.78
N ASN A 447 -7.44 7.35 11.89
CA ASN A 447 -6.56 8.33 12.50
C ASN A 447 -6.34 8.08 14.00
N ASN A 448 -6.41 6.82 14.45
CA ASN A 448 -6.25 6.48 15.86
C ASN A 448 -4.88 6.88 16.43
N TYR A 449 -3.83 6.98 15.60
CA TYR A 449 -2.52 7.48 15.96
C TYR A 449 -2.55 8.94 16.48
N LEU A 450 -3.58 9.74 16.15
CA LEU A 450 -3.77 11.08 16.68
C LEU A 450 -4.00 11.09 18.21
N LEU A 451 -4.41 9.97 18.78
CA LEU A 451 -4.54 9.82 20.24
C LEU A 451 -3.18 9.89 20.95
N ALA A 452 -2.06 9.69 20.25
CA ALA A 452 -0.73 9.88 20.81
C ALA A 452 -0.44 11.36 21.15
N SER A 453 -1.08 12.32 20.45
CA SER A 453 -0.92 13.75 20.73
C SER A 453 -1.50 14.13 22.09
N GLY A 454 -0.88 15.11 22.78
CA GLY A 454 -1.40 15.73 23.99
C GLY A 454 -2.66 16.59 23.77
N ARG A 455 -2.94 16.96 22.49
CA ARG A 455 -4.11 17.74 22.12
C ARG A 455 -5.40 16.94 22.27
N ARG A 456 -6.51 17.64 22.40
CA ARG A 456 -7.83 17.06 22.40
C ARG A 456 -8.26 16.77 20.96
N LEU A 457 -8.64 15.51 20.67
CA LEU A 457 -9.22 15.13 19.39
C LEU A 457 -10.73 15.39 19.42
N VAL A 458 -11.23 16.14 18.43
CA VAL A 458 -12.64 16.43 18.21
C VAL A 458 -13.02 15.98 16.80
N ILE A 459 -14.09 15.21 16.70
CA ILE A 459 -14.57 14.68 15.42
C ILE A 459 -16.05 15.07 15.30
N ASP A 460 -16.39 15.76 14.20
CA ASP A 460 -17.77 16.13 13.89
C ASP A 460 -18.55 14.94 13.32
N ASP A 461 -19.85 15.13 13.12
CA ASP A 461 -20.66 14.26 12.27
C ASP A 461 -20.26 14.47 10.81
N LEU A 462 -19.64 13.45 10.22
CA LEU A 462 -18.98 13.58 8.91
C LEU A 462 -19.88 13.15 7.77
N GLU A 463 -19.86 13.96 6.70
CA GLU A 463 -20.49 13.63 5.43
C GLU A 463 -19.67 12.61 4.62
N GLN A 464 -20.32 11.93 3.67
CA GLN A 464 -19.61 11.11 2.70
C GLN A 464 -18.67 11.99 1.86
N GLU A 465 -17.41 11.61 1.76
CA GLU A 465 -16.45 12.34 0.94
C GLU A 465 -16.72 12.11 -0.55
N GLU A 466 -16.60 13.19 -1.33
CA GLU A 466 -16.87 13.23 -2.76
C GLU A 466 -15.80 14.04 -3.48
N ALA A 467 -15.25 13.52 -4.58
CA ALA A 467 -14.31 14.26 -5.39
C ALA A 467 -14.40 13.92 -6.88
N TRP A 468 -14.08 14.90 -7.71
CA TRP A 468 -13.77 14.71 -9.12
C TRP A 468 -12.26 14.68 -9.33
N ASN A 469 -11.81 13.73 -10.15
CA ASN A 469 -10.43 13.63 -10.59
C ASN A 469 -10.36 13.71 -12.12
N TYR A 470 -9.43 14.52 -12.61
CA TYR A 470 -9.13 14.69 -14.04
C TYR A 470 -7.65 14.41 -14.25
N GLY A 471 -7.31 13.63 -15.26
CA GLY A 471 -5.95 13.26 -15.59
C GLY A 471 -5.64 13.38 -17.08
N ALA A 472 -4.43 13.82 -17.38
CA ALA A 472 -3.86 13.80 -18.71
C ALA A 472 -2.43 13.30 -18.66
N SER A 473 -2.02 12.43 -19.60
CA SER A 473 -0.64 11.99 -19.70
C SER A 473 -0.18 11.80 -21.13
N ALA A 474 1.11 12.02 -21.37
CA ALA A 474 1.79 11.77 -22.63
C ALA A 474 3.02 10.92 -22.37
N ALA A 475 3.14 9.78 -23.03
CA ALA A 475 4.32 8.90 -22.97
C ALA A 475 4.96 8.80 -24.36
N LEU A 476 6.27 9.00 -24.40
CA LEU A 476 7.09 8.96 -25.62
C LEU A 476 8.15 7.86 -25.48
N ASN A 477 8.26 7.00 -26.49
CA ASN A 477 9.29 5.98 -26.61
C ASN A 477 10.19 6.33 -27.79
N ILE A 478 11.26 7.07 -27.54
CA ILE A 478 12.12 7.64 -28.57
C ILE A 478 13.33 6.71 -28.79
N PRO A 479 13.50 6.12 -30.00
CA PRO A 479 14.73 5.42 -30.33
C PRO A 479 15.91 6.39 -30.28
N LEU A 480 16.92 6.10 -29.47
CA LEU A 480 18.11 6.94 -29.28
C LEU A 480 19.34 6.07 -29.09
N LEU A 481 20.35 6.23 -29.95
CA LEU A 481 21.64 5.52 -29.87
C LEU A 481 21.53 3.98 -29.73
N GLY A 482 20.56 3.38 -30.41
CA GLY A 482 20.33 1.93 -30.38
C GLY A 482 19.47 1.43 -29.21
N GLU A 483 19.13 2.30 -28.28
CA GLU A 483 18.26 2.02 -27.13
C GLU A 483 16.99 2.89 -27.18
N THR A 484 16.05 2.70 -26.25
CA THR A 484 14.82 3.47 -26.21
C THR A 484 14.79 4.40 -24.99
N LEU A 485 14.81 5.70 -25.24
CA LEU A 485 14.50 6.71 -24.22
C LEU A 485 12.98 6.74 -23.99
N LYS A 486 12.56 6.44 -22.79
CA LYS A 486 11.16 6.53 -22.35
C LYS A 486 10.97 7.82 -21.58
N LEU A 487 10.15 8.73 -22.12
CA LEU A 487 9.74 9.97 -21.45
C LEU A 487 8.25 9.87 -21.10
N ASN A 488 7.90 10.39 -19.96
CA ASN A 488 6.49 10.52 -19.57
C ASN A 488 6.26 11.84 -18.86
N ALA A 489 5.14 12.48 -19.20
CA ALA A 489 4.62 13.64 -18.49
C ALA A 489 3.15 13.39 -18.17
N GLU A 490 2.77 13.70 -16.95
CA GLU A 490 1.39 13.51 -16.49
C GLU A 490 0.97 14.64 -15.58
N TYR A 491 -0.29 15.04 -15.70
CA TYR A 491 -0.92 16.06 -14.89
C TYR A 491 -2.25 15.55 -14.37
N TYR A 492 -2.51 15.78 -13.08
CA TYR A 492 -3.76 15.44 -12.42
C TYR A 492 -4.31 16.64 -11.64
N TYR A 493 -5.62 16.79 -11.72
CA TYR A 493 -6.39 17.74 -10.92
C TYR A 493 -7.47 16.99 -10.16
N THR A 494 -7.45 17.09 -8.83
CA THR A 494 -8.50 16.54 -7.94
C THR A 494 -9.20 17.70 -7.26
N ARG A 495 -10.53 17.74 -7.30
CA ARG A 495 -11.36 18.72 -6.62
C ARG A 495 -12.34 18.00 -5.70
N PHE A 496 -12.30 18.32 -4.43
CA PHE A 496 -13.27 17.81 -3.46
C PHE A 496 -14.55 18.65 -3.50
N MET A 497 -15.67 17.96 -3.41
CA MET A 497 -17.00 18.52 -3.24
C MET A 497 -17.41 18.40 -1.77
N ALA A 498 -17.07 17.28 -1.12
CA ALA A 498 -17.14 17.04 0.31
C ALA A 498 -15.86 16.33 0.75
N GLN A 499 -15.33 16.67 1.93
CA GLN A 499 -14.08 16.12 2.46
C GLN A 499 -14.07 16.20 3.98
N ALA A 500 -13.60 15.15 4.65
CA ALA A 500 -13.19 15.22 6.04
C ALA A 500 -11.81 15.90 6.14
N VAL A 501 -11.76 17.07 6.78
CA VAL A 501 -10.55 17.89 6.90
C VAL A 501 -10.02 17.80 8.33
N THR A 502 -8.76 17.38 8.49
CA THR A 502 -8.06 17.42 9.77
C THR A 502 -7.40 18.79 9.94
N ASP A 503 -7.93 19.60 10.84
CA ASP A 503 -7.48 20.95 11.15
C ASP A 503 -6.60 20.97 12.39
N TYR A 504 -5.35 21.37 12.20
CA TYR A 504 -4.34 21.60 13.23
C TYR A 504 -4.11 23.08 13.51
N ASP A 505 -4.77 23.97 12.74
CA ASP A 505 -4.43 25.38 12.63
C ASP A 505 -5.35 26.29 13.47
N THR A 506 -6.62 25.91 13.62
CA THR A 506 -7.64 26.82 14.20
C THR A 506 -7.52 26.93 15.71
N ASP A 507 -7.20 25.84 16.42
CA ASP A 507 -7.05 25.79 17.87
C ASP A 507 -5.75 25.03 18.26
N PRO A 508 -4.79 25.69 18.94
CA PRO A 508 -3.56 25.05 19.37
C PRO A 508 -3.74 23.83 20.27
N GLY A 509 -4.81 23.78 21.05
CA GLY A 509 -5.12 22.68 21.99
C GLY A 509 -5.96 21.56 21.41
N VAL A 510 -6.38 21.66 20.13
CA VAL A 510 -7.33 20.75 19.51
C VAL A 510 -6.82 20.27 18.16
N ILE A 511 -7.02 19.00 17.88
CA ILE A 511 -7.01 18.44 16.52
C ILE A 511 -8.47 18.22 16.15
N HIS A 512 -8.95 18.94 15.15
CA HIS A 512 -10.34 18.89 14.74
C HIS A 512 -10.49 18.18 13.38
N ILE A 513 -11.33 17.16 13.32
CA ILE A 513 -11.73 16.50 12.07
C ILE A 513 -13.17 16.89 11.79
N GLY A 514 -13.36 17.73 10.79
CA GLY A 514 -14.67 18.28 10.43
C GLY A 514 -14.91 18.28 8.93
N ASN A 515 -16.13 18.62 8.54
CA ASN A 515 -16.51 18.72 7.14
C ASN A 515 -15.89 19.95 6.45
N LEU A 516 -15.48 19.79 5.21
CA LEU A 516 -14.93 20.88 4.39
C LEU A 516 -15.93 22.02 4.26
N ASN A 517 -15.57 23.18 4.78
CA ASN A 517 -16.33 24.43 4.59
C ASN A 517 -15.52 25.39 3.71
N GLY A 518 -15.62 25.20 2.37
CA GLY A 518 -14.90 26.02 1.40
C GLY A 518 -14.36 25.22 0.24
N LYS A 519 -13.08 25.40 -0.10
CA LYS A 519 -12.44 24.79 -1.25
C LYS A 519 -11.35 23.80 -0.81
N SER A 520 -11.27 22.67 -1.51
CA SER A 520 -10.13 21.73 -1.39
C SER A 520 -9.80 21.16 -2.77
N TYR A 521 -8.51 21.17 -3.12
CA TYR A 521 -8.01 20.66 -4.38
C TYR A 521 -6.55 20.24 -4.32
N SER A 522 -6.16 19.43 -5.32
CA SER A 522 -4.78 19.05 -5.57
C SER A 522 -4.46 19.18 -7.06
N HIS A 523 -3.34 19.84 -7.39
CA HIS A 523 -2.69 19.78 -8.69
C HIS A 523 -1.38 19.02 -8.55
N THR A 524 -1.18 18.00 -9.40
CA THR A 524 0.07 17.24 -9.45
C THR A 524 0.56 17.16 -10.87
N LEU A 525 1.81 17.61 -11.10
CA LEU A 525 2.54 17.47 -12.36
C LEU A 525 3.73 16.56 -12.10
N GLN A 526 3.91 15.50 -12.89
CA GLN A 526 5.08 14.63 -12.85
C GLN A 526 5.67 14.46 -14.25
N ILE A 527 7.00 14.50 -14.31
CA ILE A 527 7.76 14.18 -15.51
C ILE A 527 8.78 13.13 -15.11
N ASP A 528 8.91 12.06 -15.88
CA ASP A 528 9.91 11.03 -15.65
C ASP A 528 10.56 10.61 -16.98
N ALA A 529 11.84 10.25 -16.89
CA ALA A 529 12.67 9.77 -17.98
C ALA A 529 13.39 8.50 -17.55
N THR A 530 13.38 7.46 -18.40
CA THR A 530 14.13 6.24 -18.20
C THR A 530 14.94 5.91 -19.44
N TYR A 531 16.25 5.71 -19.29
CA TYR A 531 17.14 5.41 -20.40
C TYR A 531 18.17 4.33 -20.03
N PRO A 532 18.32 3.27 -20.84
CA PRO A 532 19.45 2.35 -20.75
C PRO A 532 20.70 3.04 -21.31
N ILE A 533 21.66 3.40 -20.44
CA ILE A 533 22.86 4.13 -20.86
C ILE A 533 23.80 3.23 -21.65
N PHE A 534 23.96 1.99 -21.19
CA PHE A 534 24.67 0.90 -21.86
C PHE A 534 24.10 -0.43 -21.36
N LYS A 535 24.50 -1.55 -22.00
CA LYS A 535 23.96 -2.88 -21.67
C LYS A 535 24.13 -3.19 -20.17
N GLY A 536 23.01 -3.44 -19.50
CA GLY A 536 22.92 -3.72 -18.08
C GLY A 536 22.76 -2.49 -17.19
N MET A 537 22.97 -1.25 -17.70
CA MET A 537 22.84 -0.01 -16.92
C MET A 537 21.58 0.76 -17.32
N THR A 538 20.68 0.99 -16.38
CA THR A 538 19.47 1.81 -16.56
C THR A 538 19.48 2.98 -15.58
N LEU A 539 19.21 4.18 -16.10
CA LEU A 539 19.01 5.39 -15.32
C LEU A 539 17.56 5.83 -15.43
N THR A 540 16.93 6.12 -14.30
CA THR A 540 15.60 6.73 -14.22
C THR A 540 15.72 8.03 -13.45
N ALA A 541 15.20 9.12 -14.01
CA ALA A 541 15.07 10.41 -13.33
C ALA A 541 13.63 10.86 -13.36
N ALA A 542 13.12 11.41 -12.26
CA ALA A 542 11.76 11.91 -12.16
C ALA A 542 11.71 13.18 -11.33
N TYR A 543 10.76 14.05 -11.68
CA TYR A 543 10.44 15.24 -10.91
C TYR A 543 8.94 15.44 -10.83
N ARG A 544 8.43 15.67 -9.63
CA ARG A 544 7.02 15.90 -9.36
C ARG A 544 6.79 17.19 -8.59
N LEU A 545 5.76 17.93 -8.97
CA LEU A 545 5.27 19.13 -8.29
C LEU A 545 3.86 18.86 -7.75
N ASN A 546 3.60 19.33 -6.53
CA ASN A 546 2.30 19.25 -5.87
C ASN A 546 1.87 20.66 -5.40
N ASP A 547 0.64 21.08 -5.74
CA ASP A 547 -0.06 22.19 -5.10
C ASP A 547 -1.36 21.67 -4.50
N VAL A 548 -1.34 21.44 -3.18
CA VAL A 548 -2.48 20.88 -2.44
C VAL A 548 -2.94 21.90 -1.42
N LYS A 549 -4.22 22.31 -1.52
CA LYS A 549 -4.83 23.29 -0.64
C LYS A 549 -6.18 22.83 -0.14
N ALA A 550 -6.49 23.21 1.08
CA ALA A 550 -7.80 23.05 1.69
C ALA A 550 -8.16 24.27 2.55
N THR A 551 -9.43 24.44 2.82
CA THR A 551 -9.91 25.52 3.71
C THR A 551 -9.84 25.04 5.15
N TYR A 552 -9.10 25.76 5.98
CA TYR A 552 -8.95 25.58 7.42
C TYR A 552 -9.39 26.87 8.12
N GLY A 553 -10.35 26.80 9.05
CA GLY A 553 -10.84 27.97 9.76
C GLY A 553 -11.26 29.12 8.82
N GLY A 554 -11.88 28.83 7.66
CA GLY A 554 -12.28 29.82 6.65
C GLY A 554 -11.14 30.34 5.75
N ARG A 555 -9.89 29.90 5.94
CA ARG A 555 -8.73 30.31 5.14
C ARG A 555 -8.27 29.21 4.20
N LEU A 556 -8.10 29.50 2.92
CA LEU A 556 -7.54 28.54 1.94
C LEU A 556 -6.01 28.49 2.10
N LEU A 557 -5.50 27.41 2.68
CA LEU A 557 -4.08 27.23 3.00
C LEU A 557 -3.49 26.00 2.29
N GLU A 558 -2.16 25.98 2.10
CA GLU A 558 -1.45 24.77 1.70
C GLU A 558 -1.68 23.66 2.75
N LYS A 559 -1.92 22.42 2.29
CA LYS A 559 -2.07 21.28 3.20
C LYS A 559 -0.78 21.10 4.00
N PRO A 560 -0.85 21.07 5.35
CA PRO A 560 0.34 20.89 6.17
C PRO A 560 1.01 19.52 5.92
N LEU A 561 2.30 19.43 6.24
CA LEU A 561 3.13 18.22 6.14
C LEU A 561 3.14 17.61 4.73
N THR A 562 2.96 18.45 3.70
CA THR A 562 2.97 18.05 2.30
C THR A 562 4.10 18.74 1.56
N SER A 563 5.03 17.96 0.99
CA SER A 563 6.15 18.48 0.22
C SER A 563 5.67 19.05 -1.12
N LYS A 564 6.18 20.23 -1.49
CA LYS A 564 5.82 20.91 -2.75
C LYS A 564 6.36 20.19 -3.97
N TYR A 565 7.52 19.54 -3.86
CA TYR A 565 8.13 18.80 -4.94
C TYR A 565 8.84 17.55 -4.44
N LYS A 566 9.03 16.60 -5.35
CA LYS A 566 9.89 15.45 -5.15
C LYS A 566 10.71 15.20 -6.41
N GLY A 567 12.02 15.03 -6.26
CA GLY A 567 12.93 14.51 -7.25
C GLY A 567 13.34 13.09 -6.92
N LEU A 568 13.59 12.26 -7.94
CA LEU A 568 14.11 10.92 -7.78
C LEU A 568 15.09 10.61 -8.92
N ILE A 569 16.24 10.05 -8.57
CA ILE A 569 17.20 9.51 -9.52
C ILE A 569 17.54 8.10 -9.07
N THR A 570 17.26 7.11 -9.92
CA THR A 570 17.57 5.71 -9.67
C THR A 570 18.52 5.20 -10.75
N ALA A 571 19.65 4.63 -10.33
CA ALA A 571 20.61 3.97 -11.17
C ALA A 571 20.66 2.49 -10.84
N SER A 572 20.50 1.61 -11.82
CA SER A 572 20.57 0.17 -11.67
C SER A 572 21.51 -0.43 -12.69
N TYR A 573 22.51 -1.19 -12.23
CA TYR A 573 23.47 -1.87 -13.11
C TYR A 573 23.53 -3.36 -12.80
N LYS A 574 23.29 -4.18 -13.82
CA LYS A 574 23.48 -5.63 -13.80
C LYS A 574 24.69 -6.00 -14.63
N THR A 575 25.62 -6.74 -14.05
CA THR A 575 26.78 -7.26 -14.78
C THR A 575 26.38 -8.32 -15.81
N PRO A 576 27.23 -8.62 -16.82
CA PRO A 576 26.98 -9.75 -17.72
C PRO A 576 26.68 -11.05 -16.95
N LEU A 577 25.74 -11.85 -17.46
CA LEU A 577 25.21 -13.08 -16.83
C LEU A 577 24.44 -12.82 -15.52
N ASP A 578 24.04 -11.57 -15.26
CA ASP A 578 23.25 -11.15 -14.09
C ASP A 578 23.84 -11.59 -12.72
N LEU A 579 25.19 -11.70 -12.65
CA LEU A 579 25.87 -12.21 -11.46
C LEU A 579 25.89 -11.20 -10.31
N TRP A 580 26.06 -9.91 -10.63
CA TRP A 580 26.03 -8.81 -9.68
C TRP A 580 25.04 -7.76 -10.12
N GLN A 581 24.32 -7.19 -9.16
CA GLN A 581 23.44 -6.06 -9.35
C GLN A 581 23.80 -4.97 -8.36
N PHE A 582 23.87 -3.73 -8.85
CA PHE A 582 24.15 -2.51 -8.09
C PHE A 582 23.00 -1.54 -8.31
N ASP A 583 22.34 -1.16 -7.25
CA ASP A 583 21.24 -0.23 -7.26
C ASP A 583 21.52 0.96 -6.35
N ALA A 584 21.19 2.17 -6.80
CA ALA A 584 21.28 3.37 -6.00
C ALA A 584 20.10 4.29 -6.32
N THR A 585 19.49 4.86 -5.29
CA THR A 585 18.35 5.78 -5.41
C THR A 585 18.60 7.02 -4.57
N LEU A 586 18.63 8.17 -5.22
CA LEU A 586 18.66 9.49 -4.59
C LEU A 586 17.25 10.09 -4.64
N GLN A 587 16.72 10.45 -3.50
CA GLN A 587 15.45 11.18 -3.35
C GLN A 587 15.72 12.60 -2.88
N LEU A 588 15.12 13.58 -3.56
CA LEU A 588 15.11 15.00 -3.21
C LEU A 588 13.71 15.36 -2.76
N ASN A 589 13.51 15.63 -1.47
CA ASN A 589 12.22 15.95 -0.90
C ASN A 589 12.13 17.46 -0.64
N GLY A 590 11.13 18.12 -1.21
CA GLY A 590 10.91 19.54 -1.08
C GLY A 590 10.34 19.92 0.29
N GLY A 591 10.55 21.16 0.68
CA GLY A 591 9.92 21.74 1.86
C GLY A 591 8.41 21.94 1.68
N GLY A 592 7.73 22.22 2.80
CA GLY A 592 6.29 22.46 2.83
C GLY A 592 5.85 23.31 4.01
N ARG A 593 4.54 23.43 4.20
CA ARG A 593 3.94 24.15 5.32
C ARG A 593 3.83 23.24 6.55
N MET A 594 4.14 23.78 7.73
CA MET A 594 3.73 23.24 9.03
C MET A 594 2.36 23.84 9.40
N PRO A 595 1.62 23.24 10.33
CA PRO A 595 0.49 23.95 10.96
C PRO A 595 0.91 25.32 11.50
N ASP A 596 -0.04 26.25 11.64
CA ASP A 596 0.26 27.56 12.21
C ASP A 596 0.84 27.40 13.62
N PRO A 597 2.06 27.94 13.90
CA PRO A 597 2.65 27.83 15.22
C PRO A 597 1.99 28.80 16.21
N TYR A 598 1.99 28.44 17.47
CA TYR A 598 1.53 29.28 18.57
C TYR A 598 2.69 29.65 19.52
N GLU A 599 2.49 30.70 20.29
CA GLU A 599 3.47 31.17 21.25
C GLU A 599 3.44 30.33 22.53
N LEU A 600 4.60 29.90 22.98
CA LEU A 600 4.79 29.15 24.21
C LEU A 600 4.92 30.14 25.42
N PRO A 601 4.77 29.66 26.68
CA PRO A 601 4.85 30.52 27.86
C PRO A 601 6.18 31.28 28.02
N ASP A 602 7.24 30.80 27.41
CA ASP A 602 8.57 31.43 27.39
C ASP A 602 8.74 32.47 26.28
N GLY A 603 7.70 32.73 25.49
CA GLY A 603 7.71 33.69 24.38
C GLY A 603 8.31 33.14 23.09
N THR A 604 8.69 31.86 23.03
CA THR A 604 9.16 31.22 21.81
C THR A 604 7.99 30.62 21.02
N MET A 605 8.20 30.38 19.72
CA MET A 605 7.19 29.71 18.90
C MET A 605 7.31 28.19 19.02
N SER A 606 6.19 27.50 19.07
CA SER A 606 6.09 26.04 19.19
C SER A 606 6.86 25.28 18.08
N TRP A 607 6.86 25.81 16.85
CA TRP A 607 7.63 25.30 15.70
C TRP A 607 7.75 26.34 14.59
N ASN A 608 8.52 26.02 13.56
CA ASN A 608 8.64 26.86 12.37
C ASN A 608 7.40 26.74 11.47
N LYS A 609 7.00 27.85 10.80
CA LYS A 609 5.87 27.85 9.84
C LYS A 609 6.08 26.92 8.62
N ARG A 610 7.33 26.59 8.33
CA ARG A 610 7.69 25.74 7.18
C ARG A 610 8.82 24.80 7.56
N PHE A 611 8.78 23.61 6.98
CA PHE A 611 9.91 22.68 7.00
C PHE A 611 10.75 22.81 5.72
N GLY A 612 12.02 22.48 5.81
CA GLY A 612 13.00 22.57 4.71
C GLY A 612 12.98 21.37 3.79
N SER A 613 13.75 21.45 2.71
CA SER A 613 14.04 20.32 1.84
C SER A 613 15.12 19.42 2.43
N TYR A 614 15.11 18.14 2.03
CA TYR A 614 16.12 17.16 2.44
C TYR A 614 16.36 16.12 1.36
N GLU A 615 17.47 15.41 1.48
CA GLU A 615 17.92 14.39 0.56
C GLU A 615 18.08 13.05 1.28
N GLN A 616 17.72 11.97 0.60
CA GLN A 616 17.94 10.61 1.06
C GLN A 616 18.61 9.80 -0.03
N LEU A 617 19.71 9.13 0.29
CA LEU A 617 20.38 8.17 -0.57
C LEU A 617 20.20 6.77 -0.02
N SER A 618 19.80 5.85 -0.87
CA SER A 618 19.75 4.42 -0.57
C SER A 618 20.55 3.67 -1.64
N ALA A 619 21.25 2.60 -1.26
CA ALA A 619 22.02 1.78 -2.19
C ALA A 619 22.00 0.32 -1.77
N GLN A 620 22.05 -0.58 -2.74
CA GLN A 620 22.09 -2.03 -2.53
C GLN A 620 23.03 -2.69 -3.54
N ILE A 621 23.73 -3.73 -3.09
CA ILE A 621 24.51 -4.64 -3.91
C ILE A 621 23.93 -6.03 -3.71
N THR A 622 23.62 -6.73 -4.80
CA THR A 622 23.11 -8.10 -4.78
C THR A 622 24.05 -9.00 -5.58
N ARG A 623 24.44 -10.12 -4.99
CA ARG A 623 25.15 -11.20 -5.68
C ARG A 623 24.20 -12.36 -5.92
N TRP A 624 24.03 -12.74 -7.17
CA TRP A 624 23.16 -13.84 -7.60
C TRP A 624 23.98 -15.11 -7.80
N PHE A 625 23.46 -16.22 -7.30
CA PHE A 625 23.93 -17.57 -7.55
C PHE A 625 22.77 -18.40 -8.10
N ARG A 626 23.02 -19.63 -8.51
CA ARG A 626 22.00 -20.46 -9.18
C ARG A 626 20.73 -20.66 -8.34
N HIS A 627 20.88 -20.92 -7.05
CA HIS A 627 19.76 -21.25 -6.15
C HIS A 627 19.64 -20.32 -4.95
N TRP A 628 20.42 -19.28 -4.87
CA TRP A 628 20.38 -18.32 -3.77
C TRP A 628 20.98 -16.99 -4.19
N SER A 629 20.70 -15.96 -3.43
CA SER A 629 21.34 -14.65 -3.56
C SER A 629 21.60 -14.03 -2.21
N VAL A 630 22.63 -13.20 -2.13
CA VAL A 630 22.96 -12.37 -0.97
C VAL A 630 22.83 -10.92 -1.38
N TYR A 631 22.26 -10.12 -0.52
CA TYR A 631 22.20 -8.68 -0.71
C TYR A 631 22.66 -7.95 0.54
N VAL A 632 23.34 -6.82 0.34
CA VAL A 632 23.71 -5.88 1.39
C VAL A 632 23.40 -4.48 0.90
N GLY A 633 22.95 -3.62 1.79
CA GLY A 633 22.60 -2.26 1.41
C GLY A 633 22.48 -1.31 2.59
N GLY A 634 22.07 -0.10 2.29
CA GLY A 634 21.82 0.91 3.28
C GLY A 634 20.75 1.89 2.84
N GLU A 635 19.98 2.34 3.79
CA GLU A 635 18.96 3.36 3.64
C GLU A 635 19.37 4.63 4.38
N ASN A 636 18.88 5.76 3.88
CA ASN A 636 19.17 7.07 4.43
C ASN A 636 20.68 7.30 4.64
N LEU A 637 21.51 6.93 3.67
CA LEU A 637 22.97 7.03 3.74
C LEU A 637 23.46 8.48 3.92
N THR A 638 22.65 9.47 3.53
CA THR A 638 22.88 10.89 3.83
C THR A 638 22.82 11.18 5.33
N GLY A 639 22.11 10.36 6.11
CA GLY A 639 21.95 10.49 7.55
C GLY A 639 21.07 11.66 7.98
N PHE A 640 20.20 12.14 7.08
CA PHE A 640 19.26 13.20 7.45
C PHE A 640 18.17 12.67 8.38
N THR A 641 17.89 13.38 9.46
CA THR A 641 16.75 13.13 10.36
C THR A 641 16.01 14.43 10.63
N GLN A 642 14.71 14.34 10.84
CA GLN A 642 13.92 15.44 11.40
C GLN A 642 14.35 15.60 12.85
N LYS A 643 15.09 16.70 13.16
CA LYS A 643 15.69 16.92 14.50
C LYS A 643 14.65 16.91 15.62
N THR A 644 13.51 17.55 15.39
CA THR A 644 12.39 17.56 16.33
C THR A 644 11.23 16.81 15.69
N SER A 645 11.16 15.51 15.93
CA SER A 645 10.05 14.65 15.49
C SER A 645 8.90 14.66 16.48
N ILE A 646 9.19 14.95 17.75
CA ILE A 646 8.25 15.07 18.85
C ILE A 646 8.43 16.43 19.51
N TYR A 647 7.41 17.26 19.49
CA TYR A 647 7.39 18.54 20.21
C TYR A 647 6.85 18.30 21.62
N GLY A 648 7.40 19.00 22.61
CA GLY A 648 7.05 18.84 24.02
C GLY A 648 7.42 17.48 24.62
N ALA A 649 8.48 16.83 24.12
CA ALA A 649 8.96 15.51 24.56
C ALA A 649 9.35 15.45 26.05
N ASP A 650 9.71 16.59 26.65
CA ASP A 650 10.02 16.74 28.05
C ASP A 650 8.78 16.62 28.97
N ASN A 651 7.58 16.86 28.45
CA ASN A 651 6.32 16.70 29.17
C ASN A 651 5.27 15.96 28.33
N PRO A 652 5.37 14.63 28.18
CA PRO A 652 4.49 13.88 27.31
C PRO A 652 3.03 13.76 27.80
N TRP A 653 2.77 14.15 29.04
CA TRP A 653 1.43 14.20 29.63
C TRP A 653 0.73 15.54 29.41
N GLY A 654 1.47 16.54 28.93
CA GLY A 654 0.97 17.90 28.70
C GLY A 654 0.29 18.05 27.34
N THR A 655 -0.52 19.11 27.21
CA THR A 655 -1.21 19.45 25.94
C THR A 655 -0.28 19.89 24.82
N GLY A 656 0.96 20.27 25.14
CA GLY A 656 2.00 20.60 24.16
C GLY A 656 2.75 19.42 23.58
N PHE A 657 2.49 18.19 24.05
CA PHE A 657 3.08 16.98 23.48
C PHE A 657 2.50 16.67 22.11
N GLU A 658 3.34 16.70 21.06
CA GLU A 658 2.88 16.61 19.69
C GLU A 658 3.82 15.76 18.83
N PRO A 659 3.54 14.44 18.68
CA PRO A 659 4.32 13.53 17.87
C PRO A 659 3.81 13.39 16.43
N THR A 660 2.70 14.05 16.04
CA THR A 660 2.04 13.83 14.73
C THR A 660 2.53 14.79 13.65
N LEU A 661 3.48 15.68 13.95
CA LEU A 661 4.02 16.64 12.98
C LEU A 661 5.28 16.11 12.28
N VAL A 662 5.19 14.91 11.73
CA VAL A 662 6.29 14.25 11.01
C VAL A 662 6.27 14.62 9.53
N TRP A 663 7.39 15.16 9.04
CA TRP A 663 7.58 15.56 7.64
C TRP A 663 8.84 14.97 6.98
N GLY A 664 9.74 14.40 7.77
CA GLY A 664 11.00 13.83 7.34
C GLY A 664 11.31 12.48 8.00
N PRO A 665 12.47 11.87 7.72
CA PRO A 665 12.89 10.63 8.36
C PRO A 665 13.04 10.83 9.87
N VAL A 666 12.51 9.88 10.64
CA VAL A 666 12.58 9.85 12.10
C VAL A 666 13.81 9.08 12.61
N HIS A 667 14.47 8.28 11.76
CA HIS A 667 15.67 7.52 12.09
C HIS A 667 16.83 7.86 11.14
N GLY A 668 18.06 7.69 11.63
CA GLY A 668 19.28 7.94 10.90
C GLY A 668 19.63 6.85 9.87
N ARG A 669 20.93 6.69 9.58
CA ARG A 669 21.44 5.68 8.66
C ARG A 669 21.08 4.27 9.13
N MET A 670 20.68 3.42 8.20
CA MET A 670 20.41 2.01 8.44
C MET A 670 21.15 1.17 7.42
N PHE A 671 21.89 0.17 7.87
CA PHE A 671 22.50 -0.83 7.01
C PHE A 671 21.81 -2.17 7.22
N TYR A 672 21.74 -2.97 6.15
CA TYR A 672 21.07 -4.25 6.19
C TYR A 672 21.80 -5.29 5.35
N ALA A 673 21.54 -6.56 5.66
CA ALA A 673 21.96 -7.70 4.88
C ALA A 673 20.85 -8.76 4.85
N GLY A 674 20.81 -9.54 3.78
CA GLY A 674 19.90 -10.66 3.68
C GLY A 674 20.30 -11.72 2.69
N VAL A 675 19.64 -12.86 2.79
CA VAL A 675 19.85 -14.03 1.95
C VAL A 675 18.51 -14.53 1.43
N ARG A 676 18.42 -14.79 0.12
CA ARG A 676 17.27 -15.48 -0.51
C ARG A 676 17.73 -16.85 -0.99
N ILE A 677 16.99 -17.89 -0.66
CA ILE A 677 17.30 -19.28 -1.01
C ILE A 677 16.09 -19.87 -1.74
N ASN A 678 16.32 -20.46 -2.91
CA ASN A 678 15.30 -21.13 -3.72
C ASN A 678 15.63 -22.62 -3.79
N ILE A 679 14.70 -23.46 -3.35
CA ILE A 679 14.82 -24.92 -3.37
C ILE A 679 13.72 -25.47 -4.26
N GLY A 680 14.10 -26.22 -5.32
CA GLY A 680 13.16 -26.79 -6.27
C GLY A 680 12.67 -25.83 -7.37
N ARG A 681 12.88 -24.50 -7.25
CA ARG A 681 12.60 -23.51 -8.30
C ARG A 681 13.85 -23.32 -9.16
N MET A 682 13.72 -23.43 -10.48
CA MET A 682 14.82 -23.27 -11.45
C MET A 682 14.85 -21.87 -12.08
#